data_88285f9454f8b2c86eb7ea4f5038d6ce
#
_entry.id   88285f9454f8b2c86eb7ea4f5038d6ce
#
_cell.length_a   1.000
_cell.length_b   1.000
_cell.length_c   1.000
_cell.angle_alpha   90.00
_cell.angle_beta   90.00
_cell.angle_gamma   90.00
#
_symmetry.space_group_name_H-M   'P 1'
#
loop_
_entity.id
_entity.type
_entity.pdbx_description
1 polymer ?
#
loop_
_entity_poly.entity_id
_entity_poly.type
_entity_poly.pdbx_seq_one_letter_code
_entity_poly.pdbx_strand_id
1 'polypeptide(L)'
;MTFKTSIQSKKLVAAIVGVMLVLPTSIANAESQNEKISKGVDYKYVNEVRYGESQAMRNITVDLTDPYTTVDVSYPKPLNKLLRTTDQAKAYNSPGQQVAGAINGSFFWGGDQGYLPMYLISYRNQLINAGIIATGNDQFVNKPIAFGVDKSGKGKIAPYDLDIHFTYQGKKIAITSTDKHRSTDNMILYTPIYPKPTTETNDLGVEVVLESLTGDTEIQLGETLKGVVKKVRTRGDKESSVIPRNGFVLSGHGEAEVSLRTIPVGAEIEISAAVDAPWEDASFMLTSGPELVKDGKVNVGMDLSSDKARELAPRTAVAIDKTGTKVFMVTVDGRQPGYSKGMNMKQLAEHLVSIGAYQALNLDGGGSTTMAVRKPGDQQVSLYNRPSDQSERRVSTSLLAVSTAPVGKIADIGAHIVKEGVYLKGTKGSVVIDYVMDQFYNPVSIAKEKFILNSVNGTVETNGLAFTAVKAGQDTLTLKSETGQGNGQLKLDVVDKISKIELSESDLKLKKGETRKLTLKAFDSQNRVVIYDPALIKWGVEGSVGTITNAGEFTANSGTGMITAELGGKVVKATVSVGTTSATSIDKMETLTGWNASAVNGTATLQQTGETDYPFEGDAAIKINYDFIGKTGTSAAYLNASDAKLVEGNPALLTARVYGDGSHSWLRGKIKDSSGTEHTIDFTPERGLKWVGWNFVTAKVPENVTGQISLEQIYIAQPSGKKTSGTIIVDDVKAAYDSEYREALFKDTSLNFRAENEISALVTDGIIAGYSNGKFGPYDELTRQQAAILLTRALGLSLDNVVDPGFEDMKSSMGFYKEVAAAANAGIINGKDKGKRFDPNGKLTRAEMAAILKRGFSLPVGDKEYFVDSKGSFAHDAINSLAFNNITNGIGQGKFGPSQNINRADFSVFLYKTLLIK
;
A
#
# COMPACT_ATOMS: atom_id res chain seq x y z
N MET A 1 -23.63 -86.26 10.99
CA MET A 1 -22.98 -86.57 12.27
C MET A 1 -21.92 -85.53 12.49
N THR A 2 -22.26 -84.54 13.29
CA THR A 2 -21.76 -84.15 14.66
C THR A 2 -20.24 -84.24 14.77
N PHE A 3 -19.56 -83.16 14.95
CA PHE A 3 -19.28 -82.54 16.23
C PHE A 3 -18.67 -81.13 16.13
N LYS A 4 -19.16 -80.22 16.94
CA LYS A 4 -18.63 -78.90 17.29
C LYS A 4 -17.31 -78.99 18.06
N THR A 5 -16.34 -78.12 17.78
CA THR A 5 -15.55 -77.54 18.86
C THR A 5 -15.20 -76.11 18.51
N SER A 6 -15.49 -75.23 19.40
CA SER A 6 -15.26 -73.80 19.40
C SER A 6 -13.78 -73.49 19.73
N ILE A 7 -13.17 -72.56 18.98
CA ILE A 7 -12.01 -71.79 19.44
C ILE A 7 -12.29 -70.34 19.19
N GLN A 8 -12.44 -69.63 20.31
CA GLN A 8 -12.49 -68.16 20.30
C GLN A 8 -11.14 -67.60 19.89
N SER A 9 -11.10 -66.85 18.75
CA SER A 9 -10.02 -65.98 18.44
C SER A 9 -10.49 -64.54 18.65
N LYS A 10 -9.85 -63.87 19.61
CA LYS A 10 -9.99 -62.45 19.86
C LYS A 10 -9.65 -61.68 18.61
N LYS A 11 -10.62 -61.00 18.00
CA LYS A 11 -10.39 -59.99 16.97
C LYS A 11 -9.98 -58.71 17.68
N LEU A 12 -8.70 -58.32 17.48
CA LEU A 12 -8.17 -56.99 17.80
C LEU A 12 -8.72 -56.07 16.71
N VAL A 13 -9.68 -55.21 17.06
CA VAL A 13 -10.15 -54.12 16.20
C VAL A 13 -9.15 -52.98 16.35
N ALA A 14 -8.26 -52.82 15.36
CA ALA A 14 -7.48 -51.61 15.21
C ALA A 14 -8.41 -50.49 14.71
N ALA A 15 -8.79 -49.59 15.59
CA ALA A 15 -9.46 -48.35 15.23
C ALA A 15 -8.42 -47.44 14.58
N ILE A 16 -8.45 -47.37 13.26
CA ILE A 16 -7.79 -46.31 12.51
C ILE A 16 -8.56 -45.01 12.77
N VAL A 17 -8.09 -44.22 13.71
CA VAL A 17 -8.53 -42.83 13.87
C VAL A 17 -7.94 -42.07 12.69
N GLY A 18 -8.70 -41.96 11.63
CA GLY A 18 -8.45 -40.98 10.58
C GLY A 18 -8.60 -39.59 11.13
N VAL A 19 -7.49 -38.94 11.51
CA VAL A 19 -7.46 -37.51 11.73
C VAL A 19 -7.67 -36.87 10.36
N MET A 20 -8.94 -36.58 10.02
CA MET A 20 -9.21 -35.56 9.01
C MET A 20 -8.61 -34.26 9.55
N LEU A 21 -7.47 -33.87 9.01
CA LEU A 21 -7.01 -32.48 9.03
C LEU A 21 -8.08 -31.67 8.28
N VAL A 22 -9.08 -31.20 9.01
CA VAL A 22 -9.90 -30.07 8.58
C VAL A 22 -8.93 -28.89 8.61
N LEU A 23 -8.32 -28.61 7.44
CA LEU A 23 -7.75 -27.30 7.19
C LEU A 23 -8.86 -26.31 7.50
N PRO A 24 -8.67 -25.34 8.39
CA PRO A 24 -9.64 -24.28 8.53
C PRO A 24 -9.69 -23.61 7.16
N THR A 25 -10.77 -23.85 6.42
CA THR A 25 -11.19 -22.87 5.44
C THR A 25 -11.36 -21.60 6.24
N SER A 26 -10.42 -20.68 6.13
CA SER A 26 -10.61 -19.32 6.60
C SER A 26 -11.84 -18.83 5.83
N ILE A 27 -13.00 -18.89 6.48
CA ILE A 27 -14.14 -18.06 6.12
C ILE A 27 -13.56 -16.66 6.31
N ALA A 28 -13.22 -16.00 5.22
CA ALA A 28 -12.85 -14.61 5.23
C ALA A 28 -14.04 -13.91 5.87
N ASN A 29 -13.90 -13.53 7.14
CA ASN A 29 -14.90 -12.71 7.81
C ASN A 29 -15.08 -11.48 6.95
N ALA A 30 -16.30 -11.19 6.52
CA ALA A 30 -16.61 -9.99 5.77
C ALA A 30 -16.18 -8.79 6.61
N GLU A 31 -15.14 -8.09 6.15
CA GLU A 31 -14.72 -6.85 6.77
C GLU A 31 -15.68 -5.76 6.31
N SER A 32 -16.37 -5.12 7.25
CA SER A 32 -17.25 -4.01 6.93
C SER A 32 -17.00 -2.82 7.85
N GLN A 33 -16.90 -1.65 7.26
CA GLN A 33 -16.82 -0.37 7.94
C GLN A 33 -17.99 0.50 7.49
N ASN A 34 -18.66 1.15 8.42
CA ASN A 34 -19.70 2.12 8.14
C ASN A 34 -19.45 3.37 9.00
N GLU A 35 -19.39 4.54 8.37
CA GLU A 35 -18.97 5.76 9.02
C GLU A 35 -19.69 6.97 8.43
N LYS A 36 -20.20 7.84 9.30
CA LYS A 36 -20.73 9.14 8.86
C LYS A 36 -19.58 10.13 8.68
N ILE A 37 -19.39 10.62 7.46
CA ILE A 37 -18.28 11.50 7.09
C ILE A 37 -18.67 12.97 6.94
N SER A 38 -19.98 13.24 6.83
CA SER A 38 -20.59 14.57 6.90
C SER A 38 -22.08 14.43 7.26
N LYS A 39 -22.72 15.50 7.63
CA LYS A 39 -24.18 15.50 7.79
C LYS A 39 -24.82 15.17 6.43
N GLY A 40 -25.64 14.14 6.34
CA GLY A 40 -26.18 13.67 5.06
C GLY A 40 -25.22 12.87 4.18
N VAL A 41 -23.98 12.55 4.61
CA VAL A 41 -23.05 11.74 3.83
C VAL A 41 -22.49 10.60 4.68
N ASP A 42 -22.75 9.38 4.25
CA ASP A 42 -22.25 8.15 4.88
C ASP A 42 -21.28 7.43 3.94
N TYR A 43 -20.20 6.91 4.49
CA TYR A 43 -19.23 6.05 3.82
C TYR A 43 -19.37 4.62 4.30
N LYS A 44 -19.36 3.66 3.36
CA LYS A 44 -19.36 2.23 3.67
C LYS A 44 -18.30 1.51 2.86
N TYR A 45 -17.53 0.67 3.52
CA TYR A 45 -16.61 -0.30 2.93
C TYR A 45 -17.06 -1.71 3.25
N VAL A 46 -16.98 -2.61 2.28
CA VAL A 46 -17.23 -4.04 2.44
C VAL A 46 -16.19 -4.80 1.64
N ASN A 47 -15.50 -5.73 2.29
CA ASN A 47 -14.65 -6.71 1.64
C ASN A 47 -15.20 -8.11 1.94
N GLU A 48 -15.70 -8.77 0.92
CA GLU A 48 -16.33 -10.09 1.06
C GLU A 48 -16.09 -10.95 -0.18
N VAL A 49 -16.27 -12.26 -0.05
CA VAL A 49 -16.33 -13.16 -1.19
C VAL A 49 -17.72 -13.07 -1.82
N ARG A 50 -17.77 -12.59 -3.06
CA ARG A 50 -18.99 -12.47 -3.86
C ARG A 50 -18.71 -12.95 -5.27
N TYR A 51 -19.64 -13.72 -5.86
CA TYR A 51 -19.45 -14.36 -7.17
C TYR A 51 -18.25 -15.31 -7.24
N GLY A 52 -17.87 -15.92 -6.10
CA GLY A 52 -16.73 -16.83 -5.99
C GLY A 52 -15.35 -16.15 -5.91
N GLU A 53 -15.30 -14.82 -5.87
CA GLU A 53 -14.08 -14.02 -5.84
C GLU A 53 -14.13 -12.95 -4.73
N SER A 54 -12.97 -12.58 -4.20
CA SER A 54 -12.88 -11.46 -3.25
C SER A 54 -13.22 -10.13 -3.94
N GLN A 55 -14.07 -9.33 -3.27
CA GLN A 55 -14.55 -8.04 -3.77
C GLN A 55 -14.41 -6.97 -2.69
N ALA A 56 -13.66 -5.94 -2.96
CA ALA A 56 -13.54 -4.75 -2.13
C ALA A 56 -14.42 -3.63 -2.71
N MET A 57 -15.53 -3.37 -2.06
CA MET A 57 -16.57 -2.46 -2.51
C MET A 57 -16.67 -1.28 -1.56
N ARG A 58 -16.81 -0.08 -2.11
CA ARG A 58 -17.00 1.15 -1.35
C ARG A 58 -18.18 1.92 -1.89
N ASN A 59 -18.92 2.51 -0.97
CA ASN A 59 -20.07 3.32 -1.28
C ASN A 59 -20.08 4.59 -0.43
N ILE A 60 -20.24 5.75 -1.07
CA ILE A 60 -20.64 6.99 -0.42
C ILE A 60 -22.12 7.18 -0.72
N THR A 61 -22.94 7.23 0.33
CA THR A 61 -24.36 7.55 0.23
C THR A 61 -24.57 9.01 0.58
N VAL A 62 -25.14 9.78 -0.35
CA VAL A 62 -25.42 11.20 -0.19
C VAL A 62 -26.94 11.38 -0.06
N ASP A 63 -27.39 11.93 1.04
CA ASP A 63 -28.80 12.25 1.32
C ASP A 63 -29.08 13.73 0.97
N LEU A 64 -29.71 13.94 -0.17
CA LEU A 64 -30.03 15.26 -0.69
C LEU A 64 -31.27 15.91 0.02
N THR A 65 -31.86 15.22 1.00
CA THR A 65 -32.87 15.85 1.89
C THR A 65 -32.22 16.70 2.98
N ASP A 66 -30.94 16.49 3.28
CA ASP A 66 -30.19 17.37 4.17
C ASP A 66 -29.95 18.73 3.48
N PRO A 67 -30.32 19.85 4.09
CA PRO A 67 -30.29 21.17 3.45
C PRO A 67 -28.85 21.68 3.19
N TYR A 68 -27.86 21.05 3.76
CA TYR A 68 -26.44 21.40 3.61
C TYR A 68 -25.66 20.40 2.75
N THR A 69 -26.35 19.45 2.13
CA THR A 69 -25.69 18.37 1.40
C THR A 69 -26.10 18.37 -0.06
N THR A 70 -25.14 18.34 -0.97
CA THR A 70 -25.38 18.24 -2.41
C THR A 70 -24.36 17.38 -3.10
N VAL A 71 -24.63 17.04 -4.37
CA VAL A 71 -23.67 16.43 -5.29
C VAL A 71 -23.32 17.45 -6.36
N ASP A 72 -22.06 17.54 -6.73
CA ASP A 72 -21.59 18.41 -7.80
C ASP A 72 -20.56 17.71 -8.69
N VAL A 73 -20.29 18.29 -9.86
CA VAL A 73 -19.25 17.82 -10.79
C VAL A 73 -18.06 18.77 -10.76
N SER A 74 -16.87 18.20 -10.75
CA SER A 74 -15.61 18.94 -10.89
C SER A 74 -14.90 18.55 -12.18
N TYR A 75 -14.27 19.52 -12.80
CA TYR A 75 -13.41 19.36 -13.97
C TYR A 75 -12.25 20.36 -13.91
N PRO A 76 -11.08 20.02 -14.48
CA PRO A 76 -9.92 20.91 -14.50
C PRO A 76 -10.16 22.18 -15.30
N LYS A 77 -9.55 23.26 -14.88
CA LYS A 77 -9.46 24.51 -15.66
C LYS A 77 -7.97 24.79 -15.95
N PRO A 78 -7.56 24.83 -17.21
CA PRO A 78 -8.32 24.60 -18.44
C PRO A 78 -8.76 23.11 -18.61
N LEU A 79 -9.83 22.88 -19.38
CA LEU A 79 -10.52 21.59 -19.52
C LEU A 79 -9.62 20.46 -20.11
N ASN A 80 -8.59 20.84 -20.84
CA ASN A 80 -7.62 19.92 -21.47
C ASN A 80 -6.55 19.36 -20.50
N LYS A 81 -6.66 19.61 -19.20
CA LYS A 81 -5.79 19.00 -18.17
C LYS A 81 -6.47 17.81 -17.52
N LEU A 82 -5.66 16.90 -17.02
CA LEU A 82 -6.12 15.85 -16.12
C LEU A 82 -5.61 16.13 -14.72
N LEU A 83 -6.46 15.97 -13.72
CA LEU A 83 -6.12 16.06 -12.31
C LEU A 83 -6.59 14.79 -11.59
N ARG A 84 -5.94 14.45 -10.48
CA ARG A 84 -6.45 13.39 -9.61
C ARG A 84 -7.80 13.78 -9.04
N THR A 85 -8.66 12.82 -8.77
CA THR A 85 -9.94 13.06 -8.08
C THR A 85 -9.72 13.74 -6.73
N THR A 86 -8.71 13.31 -5.99
CA THR A 86 -8.32 13.96 -4.72
C THR A 86 -7.90 15.42 -4.91
N ASP A 87 -7.15 15.74 -5.97
CA ASP A 87 -6.71 17.11 -6.26
C ASP A 87 -7.90 18.00 -6.71
N GLN A 88 -8.81 17.45 -7.53
CA GLN A 88 -10.04 18.14 -7.94
C GLN A 88 -10.94 18.45 -6.73
N ALA A 89 -11.13 17.47 -5.86
CA ALA A 89 -11.91 17.64 -4.65
C ALA A 89 -11.30 18.67 -3.68
N LYS A 90 -9.99 18.66 -3.51
CA LYS A 90 -9.28 19.67 -2.69
C LYS A 90 -9.37 21.06 -3.28
N ALA A 91 -9.22 21.19 -4.59
CA ALA A 91 -9.31 22.48 -5.28
C ALA A 91 -10.74 23.07 -5.27
N TYR A 92 -11.76 22.22 -5.12
CA TYR A 92 -13.16 22.63 -5.02
C TYR A 92 -13.50 23.28 -3.67
N ASN A 93 -12.79 22.93 -2.61
CA ASN A 93 -13.02 23.44 -1.26
C ASN A 93 -12.87 24.97 -1.20
N SER A 94 -13.85 25.60 -0.60
CA SER A 94 -13.87 27.05 -0.33
C SER A 94 -14.60 27.33 0.99
N PRO A 95 -14.55 28.54 1.55
CA PRO A 95 -15.35 28.89 2.71
C PRO A 95 -16.84 28.63 2.47
N GLY A 96 -17.44 27.79 3.32
CA GLY A 96 -18.85 27.37 3.18
C GLY A 96 -19.11 26.28 2.13
N GLN A 97 -18.07 25.69 1.55
CA GLN A 97 -18.17 24.54 0.65
C GLN A 97 -17.01 23.56 0.91
N GLN A 98 -17.33 22.36 1.36
CA GLN A 98 -16.36 21.34 1.72
C GLN A 98 -16.72 20.00 1.11
N VAL A 99 -15.78 19.37 0.42
CA VAL A 99 -15.97 18.04 -0.15
C VAL A 99 -15.81 16.99 0.96
N ALA A 100 -16.85 16.22 1.20
CA ALA A 100 -16.86 15.11 2.15
C ALA A 100 -16.43 13.80 1.49
N GLY A 101 -16.71 13.65 0.19
CA GLY A 101 -16.30 12.47 -0.57
C GLY A 101 -16.30 12.75 -2.07
N ALA A 102 -15.55 11.96 -2.82
CA ALA A 102 -15.47 12.09 -4.28
C ALA A 102 -15.20 10.75 -4.96
N ILE A 103 -15.68 10.62 -6.20
CA ILE A 103 -15.30 9.53 -7.12
C ILE A 103 -14.87 10.12 -8.46
N ASN A 104 -14.09 9.38 -9.26
CA ASN A 104 -13.83 9.76 -10.64
C ASN A 104 -15.12 9.78 -11.46
N GLY A 105 -15.17 10.64 -12.47
CA GLY A 105 -16.35 10.84 -13.31
C GLY A 105 -16.34 10.01 -14.59
N SER A 106 -16.72 10.64 -15.70
CA SER A 106 -16.91 10.00 -16.99
C SER A 106 -15.59 9.82 -17.76
N PHE A 107 -15.70 9.15 -18.91
CA PHE A 107 -14.60 8.84 -19.82
C PHE A 107 -13.97 10.09 -20.43
N PHE A 108 -12.68 10.00 -20.71
CA PHE A 108 -11.92 11.06 -21.35
C PHE A 108 -11.05 10.50 -22.47
N TRP A 109 -10.80 11.35 -23.43
CA TRP A 109 -9.89 11.07 -24.53
C TRP A 109 -8.47 11.39 -24.12
N GLY A 110 -7.50 10.56 -24.51
CA GLY A 110 -6.07 10.80 -24.29
C GLY A 110 -5.32 10.49 -25.58
N GLY A 111 -4.45 11.39 -26.02
CA GLY A 111 -3.63 11.21 -27.20
C GLY A 111 -2.98 12.52 -27.67
N ASP A 112 -2.46 12.54 -28.90
CA ASP A 112 -1.70 13.64 -29.48
C ASP A 112 -2.48 14.97 -29.54
N GLN A 113 -3.81 14.90 -29.46
CA GLN A 113 -4.70 16.06 -29.49
C GLN A 113 -5.03 16.64 -28.10
N GLY A 114 -4.39 16.13 -27.04
CA GLY A 114 -4.63 16.55 -25.66
C GLY A 114 -5.66 15.67 -24.93
N TYR A 115 -6.01 16.08 -23.72
CA TYR A 115 -6.93 15.35 -22.85
C TYR A 115 -8.23 16.15 -22.71
N LEU A 116 -9.32 15.62 -23.25
CA LEU A 116 -10.65 16.24 -23.15
C LEU A 116 -11.67 15.22 -22.66
N PRO A 117 -12.72 15.65 -21.92
CA PRO A 117 -13.86 14.78 -21.64
C PRO A 117 -14.47 14.27 -22.95
N MET A 118 -14.87 12.99 -22.98
CA MET A 118 -15.41 12.40 -24.22
C MET A 118 -16.83 12.86 -24.51
N TYR A 119 -17.66 13.07 -23.50
CA TYR A 119 -19.11 13.23 -23.64
C TYR A 119 -19.61 14.53 -23.04
N LEU A 120 -20.95 14.72 -23.02
CA LEU A 120 -21.58 15.91 -22.52
C LEU A 120 -21.22 16.18 -21.05
N ILE A 121 -20.81 17.41 -20.80
CA ILE A 121 -20.78 18.04 -19.49
C ILE A 121 -21.49 19.37 -19.62
N SER A 122 -22.52 19.61 -18.81
CA SER A 122 -23.05 20.95 -18.54
C SER A 122 -22.87 21.29 -17.08
N TYR A 123 -22.70 22.57 -16.77
CA TYR A 123 -22.51 23.05 -15.42
C TYR A 123 -23.17 24.44 -15.26
N ARG A 124 -24.14 24.55 -14.36
CA ARG A 124 -24.88 25.82 -14.12
C ARG A 124 -25.39 26.44 -15.41
N ASN A 125 -26.08 25.64 -16.20
CA ASN A 125 -26.63 26.01 -17.49
C ASN A 125 -25.63 26.30 -18.61
N GLN A 126 -24.30 26.18 -18.35
CA GLN A 126 -23.24 26.33 -19.36
C GLN A 126 -22.93 24.98 -20.00
N LEU A 127 -22.85 24.92 -21.32
CA LEU A 127 -22.30 23.78 -22.04
C LEU A 127 -20.78 23.78 -21.95
N ILE A 128 -20.22 22.86 -21.18
CA ILE A 128 -18.77 22.76 -20.95
C ILE A 128 -18.10 21.91 -22.03
N ASN A 129 -18.75 20.83 -22.45
CA ASN A 129 -18.27 19.92 -23.47
C ASN A 129 -19.43 19.16 -24.09
N ALA A 130 -19.41 18.99 -25.41
CA ALA A 130 -20.32 18.07 -26.09
C ALA A 130 -19.50 17.06 -26.88
N GLY A 131 -19.87 15.77 -26.75
CA GLY A 131 -19.18 14.69 -27.42
C GLY A 131 -20.12 13.91 -28.35
N ILE A 132 -19.55 12.98 -29.10
CA ILE A 132 -20.26 12.11 -30.03
C ILE A 132 -20.57 10.80 -29.31
N ILE A 133 -21.85 10.42 -29.26
CA ILE A 133 -22.29 9.12 -28.70
C ILE A 133 -21.98 8.02 -29.73
N ALA A 134 -21.39 6.94 -29.29
CA ALA A 134 -21.09 5.78 -30.13
C ALA A 134 -22.38 5.04 -30.52
N THR A 135 -22.39 4.40 -31.68
CA THR A 135 -23.55 3.65 -32.18
C THR A 135 -23.48 2.15 -31.94
N GLY A 136 -22.30 1.62 -31.58
CA GLY A 136 -22.07 0.20 -31.34
C GLY A 136 -22.63 -0.28 -29.98
N ASN A 137 -23.39 -1.36 -29.95
CA ASN A 137 -23.94 -1.92 -28.71
C ASN A 137 -22.85 -2.47 -27.75
N ASP A 138 -21.64 -2.68 -28.22
CA ASP A 138 -20.45 -3.10 -27.45
C ASP A 138 -19.75 -1.93 -26.77
N GLN A 139 -20.19 -0.70 -27.02
CA GLN A 139 -19.59 0.51 -26.44
C GLN A 139 -20.24 0.84 -25.08
N PHE A 140 -19.41 1.35 -24.16
CA PHE A 140 -19.92 1.75 -22.84
C PHE A 140 -20.97 2.85 -22.94
N VAL A 141 -20.70 3.90 -23.73
CA VAL A 141 -21.62 5.02 -23.93
C VAL A 141 -22.18 4.95 -25.34
N ASN A 142 -23.30 4.27 -25.49
CA ASN A 142 -24.00 4.05 -26.76
C ASN A 142 -25.40 4.70 -26.82
N LYS A 143 -25.75 5.42 -25.77
CA LYS A 143 -27.01 6.17 -25.65
C LYS A 143 -26.74 7.52 -24.97
N PRO A 144 -27.46 8.59 -25.31
CA PRO A 144 -27.37 9.87 -24.64
C PRO A 144 -28.12 9.81 -23.29
N ILE A 145 -27.42 9.34 -22.26
CA ILE A 145 -27.89 9.24 -20.88
C ILE A 145 -26.94 10.03 -19.98
N ALA A 146 -27.47 10.83 -19.07
CA ALA A 146 -26.69 11.60 -18.11
C ALA A 146 -27.13 11.33 -16.67
N PHE A 147 -26.18 11.51 -15.75
CA PHE A 147 -26.43 11.78 -14.34
C PHE A 147 -26.30 13.27 -14.09
N GLY A 148 -27.13 13.81 -13.21
CA GLY A 148 -27.05 15.19 -12.77
C GLY A 148 -27.93 15.45 -11.54
N VAL A 149 -27.95 16.71 -11.10
CA VAL A 149 -28.87 17.21 -10.07
C VAL A 149 -29.79 18.20 -10.75
N ASP A 150 -31.12 17.93 -10.68
CA ASP A 150 -32.14 18.77 -11.30
C ASP A 150 -32.39 20.06 -10.51
N LYS A 151 -33.20 20.94 -11.06
CA LYS A 151 -33.56 22.23 -10.42
C LYS A 151 -34.26 22.09 -9.06
N SER A 152 -34.78 20.91 -8.73
CA SER A 152 -35.37 20.63 -7.41
C SER A 152 -34.35 20.15 -6.40
N GLY A 153 -33.10 20.03 -6.78
CA GLY A 153 -32.01 19.51 -5.94
C GLY A 153 -31.94 17.98 -5.83
N LYS A 154 -32.69 17.26 -6.68
CA LYS A 154 -32.69 15.78 -6.69
C LYS A 154 -31.75 15.20 -7.72
N GLY A 155 -31.13 14.10 -7.36
CA GLY A 155 -30.38 13.29 -8.32
C GLY A 155 -31.28 12.71 -9.40
N LYS A 156 -30.80 12.74 -10.63
CA LYS A 156 -31.49 12.26 -11.81
C LYS A 156 -30.56 11.46 -12.70
N ILE A 157 -31.04 10.33 -13.20
CA ILE A 157 -30.42 9.59 -14.30
C ILE A 157 -31.50 9.41 -15.38
N ALA A 158 -31.30 10.01 -16.53
CA ALA A 158 -32.26 9.96 -17.61
C ALA A 158 -31.59 10.18 -18.98
N PRO A 159 -32.24 9.73 -20.07
CA PRO A 159 -31.86 10.15 -21.41
C PRO A 159 -31.98 11.69 -21.55
N TYR A 160 -31.23 12.24 -22.48
CA TYR A 160 -31.31 13.65 -22.88
C TYR A 160 -31.29 13.77 -24.39
N ASP A 161 -31.88 14.88 -24.89
CA ASP A 161 -31.71 15.37 -26.25
C ASP A 161 -30.95 16.69 -26.21
N LEU A 162 -29.80 16.74 -26.88
CA LEU A 162 -28.95 17.93 -26.93
C LEU A 162 -28.98 18.49 -28.34
N ASP A 163 -29.65 19.62 -28.51
CA ASP A 163 -29.71 20.37 -29.75
C ASP A 163 -28.63 21.45 -29.77
N ILE A 164 -27.56 21.23 -30.50
CA ILE A 164 -26.52 22.25 -30.79
C ILE A 164 -26.60 22.57 -32.27
N HIS A 165 -26.78 23.84 -32.60
CA HIS A 165 -26.85 24.27 -33.99
C HIS A 165 -26.29 25.67 -34.16
N PHE A 166 -25.97 26.00 -35.40
CA PHE A 166 -25.83 27.39 -35.82
C PHE A 166 -26.97 27.77 -36.81
N THR A 167 -27.32 29.05 -36.80
CA THR A 167 -28.34 29.59 -37.70
C THR A 167 -27.73 30.63 -38.61
N TYR A 168 -27.94 30.47 -39.92
CA TYR A 168 -27.53 31.41 -40.96
C TYR A 168 -28.71 31.65 -41.91
N GLN A 169 -29.11 32.93 -42.12
CA GLN A 169 -30.28 33.30 -42.95
C GLN A 169 -31.58 32.54 -42.60
N GLY A 170 -31.83 32.34 -41.29
CA GLY A 170 -33.00 31.61 -40.78
C GLY A 170 -32.94 30.09 -40.96
N LYS A 171 -31.88 29.54 -41.56
CA LYS A 171 -31.70 28.10 -41.71
C LYS A 171 -30.89 27.56 -40.52
N LYS A 172 -31.44 26.62 -39.79
CA LYS A 172 -30.81 25.91 -38.69
C LYS A 172 -29.98 24.75 -39.21
N ILE A 173 -28.69 24.69 -38.82
CA ILE A 173 -27.75 23.65 -39.20
C ILE A 173 -27.16 23.03 -37.93
N ALA A 174 -27.31 21.71 -37.80
CA ALA A 174 -26.83 20.99 -36.63
C ALA A 174 -25.31 20.99 -36.49
N ILE A 175 -24.81 21.14 -35.23
CA ILE A 175 -23.42 20.96 -34.85
C ILE A 175 -23.31 19.59 -34.20
N THR A 176 -22.40 18.76 -34.68
CA THR A 176 -22.22 17.38 -34.22
C THR A 176 -21.59 17.32 -32.81
N SER A 177 -20.63 18.21 -32.54
CA SER A 177 -19.85 18.19 -31.29
C SER A 177 -19.05 19.48 -31.11
N THR A 178 -18.51 19.69 -29.90
CA THR A 178 -17.58 20.78 -29.61
C THR A 178 -16.17 20.21 -29.36
N ASP A 179 -15.13 20.91 -29.82
CA ASP A 179 -13.73 20.68 -29.48
C ASP A 179 -13.24 19.22 -29.64
N LYS A 180 -13.66 18.57 -30.71
CA LYS A 180 -13.29 17.18 -31.06
C LYS A 180 -12.61 17.14 -32.43
N HIS A 181 -11.92 16.02 -32.67
CA HIS A 181 -11.40 15.75 -34.01
C HIS A 181 -12.53 15.71 -35.04
N ARG A 182 -12.36 16.45 -36.14
CA ARG A 182 -13.34 16.46 -37.21
C ARG A 182 -13.20 15.19 -38.08
N SER A 183 -14.19 14.33 -38.04
CA SER A 183 -14.36 13.20 -38.94
C SER A 183 -15.23 13.57 -40.16
N THR A 184 -15.32 12.63 -41.12
CA THR A 184 -16.22 12.80 -42.28
C THR A 184 -17.66 12.99 -41.79
N ASP A 185 -18.39 13.89 -42.46
CA ASP A 185 -19.79 14.24 -42.17
C ASP A 185 -20.04 14.90 -40.79
N ASN A 186 -18.96 15.27 -40.08
CA ASN A 186 -19.07 16.00 -38.84
C ASN A 186 -19.00 17.53 -39.04
N MET A 187 -19.87 18.23 -38.30
CA MET A 187 -19.79 19.66 -38.05
C MET A 187 -19.26 19.89 -36.65
N ILE A 188 -18.04 20.37 -36.51
CA ILE A 188 -17.42 20.63 -35.22
C ILE A 188 -17.35 22.11 -34.94
N LEU A 189 -17.76 22.52 -33.76
CA LEU A 189 -17.57 23.86 -33.23
C LEU A 189 -16.31 23.86 -32.34
N TYR A 190 -15.26 24.53 -32.84
CA TYR A 190 -14.04 24.76 -32.03
C TYR A 190 -14.19 26.05 -31.24
N THR A 191 -13.92 25.92 -29.93
CA THR A 191 -13.95 27.04 -28.98
C THR A 191 -12.56 27.34 -28.44
N PRO A 192 -12.34 28.44 -27.69
CA PRO A 192 -11.04 28.71 -27.03
C PRO A 192 -10.62 27.66 -25.98
N ILE A 193 -11.51 26.73 -25.61
CA ILE A 193 -11.20 25.60 -24.71
C ILE A 193 -10.37 24.51 -25.43
N TYR A 194 -10.45 24.44 -26.76
CA TYR A 194 -9.67 23.47 -27.54
C TYR A 194 -8.17 23.61 -27.24
N PRO A 195 -7.43 22.46 -26.99
CA PRO A 195 -6.07 22.52 -26.45
C PRO A 195 -5.00 23.07 -27.41
N LYS A 196 -5.35 23.24 -28.65
CA LYS A 196 -4.43 23.73 -29.72
C LYS A 196 -4.82 25.12 -30.23
N PRO A 197 -3.87 25.90 -30.68
CA PRO A 197 -4.18 27.26 -31.21
C PRO A 197 -4.92 27.24 -32.56
N THR A 198 -4.88 26.11 -33.26
CA THR A 198 -5.57 25.90 -34.53
C THR A 198 -6.49 24.68 -34.45
N THR A 199 -7.37 24.54 -35.41
CA THR A 199 -8.29 23.38 -35.49
C THR A 199 -7.59 22.07 -35.81
N GLU A 200 -6.32 22.10 -36.26
CA GLU A 200 -5.53 20.94 -36.68
C GLU A 200 -6.25 19.97 -37.63
N THR A 201 -7.14 20.52 -38.46
CA THR A 201 -7.90 19.76 -39.44
C THR A 201 -7.15 19.62 -40.74
N ASN A 202 -7.43 18.55 -41.49
CA ASN A 202 -6.94 18.39 -42.87
C ASN A 202 -7.62 19.37 -43.83
N ASP A 203 -7.17 19.35 -45.11
CA ASP A 203 -7.64 20.20 -46.20
C ASP A 203 -8.95 19.71 -46.85
N LEU A 204 -9.62 18.66 -46.30
CA LEU A 204 -10.79 18.05 -46.91
C LEU A 204 -12.12 18.69 -46.47
N GLY A 205 -12.11 19.88 -45.90
CA GLY A 205 -13.33 20.51 -45.40
C GLY A 205 -13.30 22.02 -45.50
N VAL A 206 -14.37 22.66 -45.06
CA VAL A 206 -14.55 24.11 -44.97
C VAL A 206 -14.56 24.53 -43.51
N GLU A 207 -13.91 25.66 -43.22
CA GLU A 207 -13.93 26.27 -41.88
C GLU A 207 -14.37 27.73 -41.98
N VAL A 208 -15.25 28.10 -41.05
CA VAL A 208 -15.75 29.47 -40.89
C VAL A 208 -15.28 29.98 -39.55
N VAL A 209 -14.38 30.97 -39.57
CA VAL A 209 -13.84 31.61 -38.38
C VAL A 209 -14.75 32.76 -37.95
N LEU A 210 -15.21 32.74 -36.76
CA LEU A 210 -16.17 33.67 -36.15
C LEU A 210 -15.51 34.47 -35.05
N GLU A 211 -15.79 35.76 -34.97
CA GLU A 211 -15.55 36.59 -33.81
C GLU A 211 -16.88 36.87 -33.11
N SER A 212 -16.93 36.64 -31.80
CA SER A 212 -18.13 36.91 -31.00
C SER A 212 -18.44 38.40 -31.01
N LEU A 213 -19.71 38.78 -31.19
CA LEU A 213 -20.15 40.17 -31.17
C LEU A 213 -20.18 40.76 -29.75
N THR A 214 -20.36 39.91 -28.71
CA THR A 214 -20.31 40.29 -27.30
C THR A 214 -18.95 40.13 -26.68
N GLY A 215 -18.03 39.41 -27.34
CA GLY A 215 -16.75 38.95 -26.78
C GLY A 215 -16.88 37.70 -25.91
N ASP A 216 -18.11 37.24 -25.68
CA ASP A 216 -18.39 36.01 -24.92
C ASP A 216 -18.17 34.78 -25.77
N THR A 217 -17.58 33.73 -25.21
CA THR A 217 -17.34 32.44 -25.85
C THR A 217 -17.89 31.27 -25.03
N GLU A 218 -18.59 31.52 -23.94
CA GLU A 218 -19.28 30.53 -23.13
C GLU A 218 -20.68 30.26 -23.68
N ILE A 219 -20.97 29.03 -24.06
CA ILE A 219 -22.26 28.63 -24.63
C ILE A 219 -23.20 28.31 -23.47
N GLN A 220 -24.19 29.17 -23.27
CA GLN A 220 -25.28 28.95 -22.29
C GLN A 220 -26.42 28.15 -22.94
N LEU A 221 -26.90 27.11 -22.22
CA LEU A 221 -28.05 26.34 -22.68
C LEU A 221 -29.34 27.20 -22.65
N GLY A 222 -30.05 27.22 -23.77
CA GLY A 222 -31.25 28.07 -23.93
C GLY A 222 -30.94 29.49 -24.41
N GLU A 223 -29.68 29.88 -24.57
CA GLU A 223 -29.29 31.19 -25.07
C GLU A 223 -28.66 31.12 -26.47
N THR A 224 -28.54 32.27 -27.11
CA THR A 224 -27.97 32.39 -28.46
C THR A 224 -26.78 33.33 -28.44
N LEU A 225 -25.65 32.85 -28.85
CA LEU A 225 -24.44 33.65 -29.13
C LEU A 225 -24.42 34.09 -30.57
N LYS A 226 -24.01 35.34 -30.82
CA LYS A 226 -23.87 35.91 -32.17
C LYS A 226 -22.40 36.14 -32.48
N GLY A 227 -22.02 35.77 -33.69
CA GLY A 227 -20.68 35.98 -34.18
C GLY A 227 -20.68 36.47 -35.63
N VAL A 228 -19.65 37.25 -35.99
CA VAL A 228 -19.41 37.73 -37.37
C VAL A 228 -18.26 36.94 -38.01
N VAL A 229 -18.46 36.49 -39.24
CA VAL A 229 -17.50 35.74 -39.99
C VAL A 229 -16.30 36.63 -40.37
N LYS A 230 -15.09 36.26 -39.93
CA LYS A 230 -13.84 36.99 -40.22
C LYS A 230 -13.04 36.34 -41.33
N LYS A 231 -13.09 35.03 -41.43
CA LYS A 231 -12.35 34.25 -42.43
C LYS A 231 -13.12 32.99 -42.80
N VAL A 232 -13.05 32.65 -44.09
CA VAL A 232 -13.51 31.33 -44.56
C VAL A 232 -12.32 30.61 -45.18
N ARG A 233 -12.03 29.43 -44.69
CA ARG A 233 -11.04 28.49 -45.22
C ARG A 233 -11.78 27.53 -46.14
N THR A 234 -11.38 27.46 -47.38
CA THR A 234 -12.01 26.59 -48.37
C THR A 234 -11.32 25.22 -48.45
N ARG A 235 -12.02 24.25 -49.01
CA ARG A 235 -11.48 22.93 -49.25
C ARG A 235 -10.23 23.01 -50.16
N GLY A 236 -9.18 22.27 -49.82
CA GLY A 236 -7.86 22.29 -50.49
C GLY A 236 -6.84 23.26 -49.91
N ASP A 237 -7.27 24.13 -48.98
CA ASP A 237 -6.36 24.97 -48.20
C ASP A 237 -5.70 24.11 -47.10
N LYS A 238 -4.37 24.03 -47.11
CA LYS A 238 -3.60 23.18 -46.21
C LYS A 238 -3.41 23.73 -44.80
N GLU A 239 -3.62 25.05 -44.63
CA GLU A 239 -3.48 25.69 -43.32
C GLU A 239 -4.77 25.55 -42.52
N SER A 240 -4.71 24.88 -41.39
CA SER A 240 -5.84 24.83 -40.43
C SER A 240 -6.10 26.20 -39.81
N SER A 241 -7.38 26.52 -39.54
CA SER A 241 -7.76 27.82 -39.01
C SER A 241 -7.30 28.03 -37.58
N VAL A 242 -6.78 29.25 -37.30
CA VAL A 242 -6.52 29.71 -35.94
C VAL A 242 -7.85 29.90 -35.21
N ILE A 243 -7.97 29.41 -34.00
CA ILE A 243 -9.14 29.58 -33.13
C ILE A 243 -9.00 30.92 -32.40
N PRO A 244 -9.93 31.89 -32.66
CA PRO A 244 -9.88 33.19 -32.00
C PRO A 244 -10.11 33.05 -30.48
N ARG A 245 -9.40 33.84 -29.67
CA ARG A 245 -9.62 33.87 -28.21
C ARG A 245 -11.02 34.42 -27.83
N ASN A 246 -11.59 35.26 -28.68
CA ASN A 246 -12.91 35.88 -28.51
C ASN A 246 -13.89 35.39 -29.59
N GLY A 247 -13.79 34.13 -30.01
CA GLY A 247 -14.65 33.60 -31.05
C GLY A 247 -14.60 32.11 -31.22
N PHE A 248 -14.97 31.64 -32.41
CA PHE A 248 -15.20 30.24 -32.70
C PHE A 248 -14.72 29.85 -34.10
N VAL A 249 -14.60 28.55 -34.35
CA VAL A 249 -14.45 28.04 -35.72
C VAL A 249 -15.48 26.93 -35.94
N LEU A 250 -16.39 27.12 -36.89
CA LEU A 250 -17.23 26.07 -37.45
C LEU A 250 -16.44 25.31 -38.50
N SER A 251 -16.30 24.00 -38.34
CA SER A 251 -15.50 23.17 -39.24
C SER A 251 -16.31 21.98 -39.74
N GLY A 252 -16.60 21.92 -41.00
CA GLY A 252 -17.36 20.88 -41.68
C GLY A 252 -16.54 20.08 -42.66
N HIS A 253 -16.81 18.77 -42.77
CA HIS A 253 -16.25 17.85 -43.72
C HIS A 253 -17.34 16.96 -44.31
N GLY A 254 -17.22 16.60 -45.62
CA GLY A 254 -18.22 15.77 -46.29
C GLY A 254 -19.55 16.51 -46.47
N GLU A 255 -20.65 15.93 -46.10
CA GLU A 255 -21.98 16.57 -46.18
C GLU A 255 -22.08 17.82 -45.31
N ALA A 256 -21.42 17.82 -44.15
CA ALA A 256 -21.42 18.94 -43.20
C ALA A 256 -20.80 20.22 -43.80
N GLU A 257 -19.80 20.14 -44.69
CA GLU A 257 -19.17 21.33 -45.27
C GLU A 257 -20.08 22.08 -46.25
N VAL A 258 -21.10 21.44 -46.83
CA VAL A 258 -21.98 22.03 -47.81
C VAL A 258 -22.65 23.30 -47.28
N SER A 259 -23.06 23.29 -46.04
CA SER A 259 -23.67 24.42 -45.36
C SER A 259 -22.71 25.59 -45.14
N LEU A 260 -21.44 25.33 -44.99
CA LEU A 260 -20.40 26.33 -44.72
C LEU A 260 -19.91 27.05 -46.02
N ARG A 261 -19.96 26.37 -47.18
CA ARG A 261 -19.46 26.89 -48.46
C ARG A 261 -20.12 28.17 -48.92
N THR A 262 -21.36 28.39 -48.49
CA THR A 262 -22.17 29.57 -48.96
C THR A 262 -22.13 30.73 -47.97
N ILE A 263 -21.38 30.64 -46.90
CA ILE A 263 -21.31 31.67 -45.85
C ILE A 263 -20.17 32.64 -46.21
N PRO A 264 -20.45 33.92 -46.53
CA PRO A 264 -19.43 34.89 -46.86
C PRO A 264 -18.78 35.52 -45.60
N VAL A 265 -17.59 36.10 -45.78
CA VAL A 265 -16.97 36.96 -44.77
C VAL A 265 -17.89 38.16 -44.50
N GLY A 266 -18.05 38.54 -43.22
CA GLY A 266 -18.96 39.59 -42.76
C GLY A 266 -20.36 39.12 -42.44
N ALA A 267 -20.71 37.86 -42.72
CA ALA A 267 -22.02 37.31 -42.34
C ALA A 267 -22.15 37.17 -40.82
N GLU A 268 -23.34 37.41 -40.30
CA GLU A 268 -23.67 37.10 -38.92
C GLU A 268 -24.19 35.67 -38.81
N ILE A 269 -23.72 34.96 -37.78
CA ILE A 269 -24.14 33.59 -37.46
C ILE A 269 -24.55 33.55 -35.98
N GLU A 270 -25.65 32.88 -35.71
CA GLU A 270 -26.13 32.60 -34.38
C GLU A 270 -25.77 31.16 -34.00
N ILE A 271 -25.20 30.95 -32.81
CA ILE A 271 -24.89 29.65 -32.23
C ILE A 271 -25.77 29.45 -31.01
N SER A 272 -26.54 28.37 -30.98
CA SER A 272 -27.43 28.01 -29.89
C SER A 272 -27.22 26.57 -29.44
N ALA A 273 -27.38 26.33 -28.14
CA ALA A 273 -27.45 25.02 -27.56
C ALA A 273 -28.63 24.93 -26.60
N ALA A 274 -29.35 23.79 -26.62
CA ALA A 274 -30.48 23.55 -25.72
C ALA A 274 -30.52 22.07 -25.34
N VAL A 275 -31.09 21.79 -24.19
CA VAL A 275 -31.44 20.43 -23.74
C VAL A 275 -32.95 20.33 -23.55
N ASP A 276 -33.48 19.10 -23.64
CA ASP A 276 -34.90 18.83 -23.45
C ASP A 276 -35.34 19.10 -22.00
N ALA A 277 -36.65 19.35 -21.85
CA ALA A 277 -37.30 19.81 -20.62
C ALA A 277 -36.93 19.03 -19.33
N PRO A 278 -36.71 17.72 -19.34
CA PRO A 278 -36.22 17.03 -18.13
C PRO A 278 -34.90 17.56 -17.57
N TRP A 279 -34.09 18.25 -18.37
CA TRP A 279 -32.75 18.71 -18.01
C TRP A 279 -32.60 20.24 -17.96
N GLU A 280 -33.67 20.98 -18.29
CA GLU A 280 -33.66 22.43 -18.12
C GLU A 280 -33.36 22.84 -16.69
N ASP A 281 -32.48 23.80 -16.51
CA ASP A 281 -32.02 24.32 -15.22
C ASP A 281 -31.38 23.27 -14.29
N ALA A 282 -30.88 22.15 -14.82
CA ALA A 282 -30.11 21.22 -14.03
C ALA A 282 -28.82 21.90 -13.53
N SER A 283 -28.43 21.63 -12.28
CA SER A 283 -27.19 22.14 -11.70
C SER A 283 -25.99 21.69 -12.47
N PHE A 284 -26.01 20.47 -12.94
CA PHE A 284 -25.04 19.90 -13.88
C PHE A 284 -25.58 18.66 -14.58
N MET A 285 -24.96 18.29 -15.68
CA MET A 285 -25.17 17.02 -16.38
C MET A 285 -23.81 16.39 -16.67
N LEU A 286 -23.68 15.10 -16.45
CA LEU A 286 -22.50 14.30 -16.77
C LEU A 286 -22.93 13.04 -17.52
N THR A 287 -22.64 12.98 -18.82
CA THR A 287 -22.91 11.78 -19.62
C THR A 287 -21.87 10.72 -19.39
N SER A 288 -22.35 9.50 -19.19
CA SER A 288 -21.54 8.29 -19.08
C SER A 288 -22.36 7.05 -19.47
N GLY A 289 -21.89 5.84 -19.21
CA GLY A 289 -22.61 4.63 -19.55
C GLY A 289 -21.79 3.33 -19.40
N PRO A 290 -22.46 2.20 -19.58
CA PRO A 290 -23.87 2.05 -19.91
C PRO A 290 -24.81 2.31 -18.71
N GLU A 291 -26.11 2.43 -18.97
CA GLU A 291 -27.16 2.27 -17.95
C GLU A 291 -27.03 0.87 -17.35
N LEU A 292 -27.03 0.75 -16.02
CA LEU A 292 -26.84 -0.52 -15.32
C LEU A 292 -28.12 -0.99 -14.62
N VAL A 293 -28.88 -0.06 -14.08
CA VAL A 293 -30.12 -0.32 -13.34
C VAL A 293 -31.19 0.64 -13.84
N LYS A 294 -32.38 0.10 -14.10
CA LYS A 294 -33.58 0.83 -14.46
C LYS A 294 -34.76 0.32 -13.65
N ASP A 295 -35.54 1.20 -13.05
CA ASP A 295 -36.74 0.87 -12.27
C ASP A 295 -36.46 -0.18 -11.17
N GLY A 296 -35.29 -0.11 -10.53
CA GLY A 296 -34.85 -1.03 -9.48
C GLY A 296 -34.47 -2.43 -9.97
N LYS A 297 -34.31 -2.61 -11.27
CA LYS A 297 -33.95 -3.91 -11.89
C LYS A 297 -32.66 -3.77 -12.68
N VAL A 298 -31.90 -4.87 -12.75
CA VAL A 298 -30.74 -4.96 -13.63
C VAL A 298 -31.14 -4.72 -15.08
N ASN A 299 -30.56 -3.72 -15.71
CA ASN A 299 -30.82 -3.30 -17.08
C ASN A 299 -29.54 -2.78 -17.73
N VAL A 300 -28.63 -3.70 -18.07
CA VAL A 300 -27.36 -3.30 -18.66
C VAL A 300 -27.56 -2.90 -20.11
N GLY A 301 -27.37 -1.61 -20.41
CA GLY A 301 -27.63 -1.00 -21.71
C GLY A 301 -26.56 -1.26 -22.78
N MET A 302 -25.83 -2.37 -22.70
CA MET A 302 -24.83 -2.80 -23.69
C MET A 302 -24.90 -4.31 -23.92
N ASP A 303 -24.24 -4.79 -24.98
CA ASP A 303 -24.16 -6.22 -25.28
C ASP A 303 -23.35 -6.95 -24.19
N LEU A 304 -24.04 -7.78 -23.40
CA LEU A 304 -23.44 -8.59 -22.34
C LEU A 304 -22.48 -9.69 -22.84
N SER A 305 -22.53 -10.02 -24.14
CA SER A 305 -21.60 -10.97 -24.75
C SER A 305 -20.27 -10.34 -25.15
N SER A 306 -20.18 -9.02 -25.17
CA SER A 306 -18.95 -8.29 -25.48
C SER A 306 -17.87 -8.48 -24.43
N ASP A 307 -16.60 -8.42 -24.84
CA ASP A 307 -15.46 -8.53 -23.91
C ASP A 307 -15.48 -7.43 -22.86
N LYS A 308 -15.83 -6.19 -23.24
CA LYS A 308 -15.95 -5.06 -22.33
C LYS A 308 -16.97 -5.29 -21.22
N ALA A 309 -18.10 -5.94 -21.54
CA ALA A 309 -19.15 -6.23 -20.56
C ALA A 309 -18.75 -7.37 -19.63
N ARG A 310 -18.03 -8.38 -20.12
CA ARG A 310 -17.63 -9.59 -19.38
C ARG A 310 -16.36 -9.42 -18.56
N GLU A 311 -15.54 -8.43 -18.88
CA GLU A 311 -14.28 -8.20 -18.17
C GLU A 311 -14.50 -7.96 -16.68
N LEU A 312 -13.81 -8.72 -15.83
CA LEU A 312 -13.70 -8.45 -14.40
C LEU A 312 -12.66 -7.34 -14.19
N ALA A 313 -13.13 -6.16 -13.86
CA ALA A 313 -12.30 -4.96 -13.75
C ALA A 313 -12.70 -4.09 -12.55
N PRO A 314 -11.82 -3.17 -12.10
CA PRO A 314 -12.26 -2.09 -11.21
C PRO A 314 -13.40 -1.31 -11.85
N ARG A 315 -14.39 -0.92 -11.05
CA ARG A 315 -15.60 -0.23 -11.55
C ARG A 315 -15.89 1.01 -10.71
N THR A 316 -16.43 2.01 -11.38
CA THR A 316 -17.00 3.20 -10.77
C THR A 316 -18.43 3.36 -11.28
N ALA A 317 -19.35 3.68 -10.41
CA ALA A 317 -20.76 3.90 -10.79
C ALA A 317 -21.40 4.99 -9.92
N VAL A 318 -22.42 5.63 -10.47
CA VAL A 318 -23.33 6.48 -9.74
C VAL A 318 -24.74 5.91 -9.84
N ALA A 319 -25.48 5.94 -8.73
CA ALA A 319 -26.85 5.47 -8.71
C ALA A 319 -27.74 6.41 -7.86
N ILE A 320 -29.04 6.31 -8.07
CA ILE A 320 -30.05 7.03 -7.28
C ILE A 320 -31.12 6.07 -6.78
N ASP A 321 -31.72 6.42 -5.66
CA ASP A 321 -32.92 5.77 -5.15
C ASP A 321 -34.15 6.14 -5.97
N LYS A 322 -35.29 5.54 -5.66
CA LYS A 322 -36.57 5.79 -6.36
C LYS A 322 -37.05 7.25 -6.29
N THR A 323 -36.68 7.96 -5.27
CA THR A 323 -37.11 9.35 -5.03
C THR A 323 -36.14 10.37 -5.62
N GLY A 324 -34.95 9.97 -6.01
CA GLY A 324 -33.84 10.84 -6.41
C GLY A 324 -33.24 11.63 -5.24
N THR A 325 -33.62 11.31 -3.99
CA THR A 325 -33.09 12.01 -2.81
C THR A 325 -31.86 11.38 -2.23
N LYS A 326 -31.55 10.14 -2.62
CA LYS A 326 -30.30 9.47 -2.26
C LYS A 326 -29.46 9.19 -3.50
N VAL A 327 -28.21 9.62 -3.45
CA VAL A 327 -27.22 9.32 -4.48
C VAL A 327 -26.20 8.35 -3.89
N PHE A 328 -25.90 7.28 -4.63
CA PHE A 328 -24.88 6.31 -4.30
C PHE A 328 -23.69 6.49 -5.24
N MET A 329 -22.53 6.79 -4.69
CA MET A 329 -21.26 6.89 -5.39
C MET A 329 -20.46 5.64 -5.07
N VAL A 330 -20.29 4.74 -6.03
CA VAL A 330 -19.80 3.37 -5.80
C VAL A 330 -18.51 3.13 -6.53
N THR A 331 -17.53 2.51 -5.83
CA THR A 331 -16.34 1.95 -6.45
C THR A 331 -16.17 0.49 -6.04
N VAL A 332 -15.72 -0.31 -6.98
CA VAL A 332 -15.27 -1.69 -6.77
C VAL A 332 -13.82 -1.76 -7.21
N ASP A 333 -12.92 -2.09 -6.29
CA ASP A 333 -11.51 -2.34 -6.65
C ASP A 333 -11.40 -3.62 -7.50
N GLY A 334 -10.34 -3.75 -8.26
CA GLY A 334 -10.19 -4.94 -9.11
C GLY A 334 -8.79 -5.12 -9.68
N ARG A 335 -8.59 -6.21 -10.43
CA ARG A 335 -7.32 -6.60 -11.03
C ARG A 335 -6.20 -6.80 -10.00
N GLN A 336 -6.56 -7.14 -8.73
CA GLN A 336 -5.61 -7.31 -7.62
C GLN A 336 -5.85 -8.68 -6.99
N PRO A 337 -5.05 -9.71 -7.37
CA PRO A 337 -5.16 -11.05 -6.82
C PRO A 337 -5.06 -11.06 -5.29
N GLY A 338 -5.93 -11.84 -4.63
CA GLY A 338 -5.96 -11.96 -3.17
C GLY A 338 -6.65 -10.81 -2.43
N TYR A 339 -6.95 -9.70 -3.12
CA TYR A 339 -7.62 -8.55 -2.52
C TYR A 339 -8.98 -8.27 -3.15
N SER A 340 -9.02 -7.96 -4.44
CA SER A 340 -10.25 -7.72 -5.18
C SER A 340 -10.08 -8.04 -6.66
N LYS A 341 -10.95 -8.91 -7.18
CA LYS A 341 -10.95 -9.28 -8.60
C LYS A 341 -11.55 -8.21 -9.48
N GLY A 342 -12.55 -7.50 -8.96
CA GLY A 342 -13.41 -6.60 -9.71
C GLY A 342 -14.67 -7.29 -10.25
N MET A 343 -15.53 -6.50 -10.84
CA MET A 343 -16.85 -6.95 -11.34
C MET A 343 -16.99 -6.73 -12.84
N ASN A 344 -17.73 -7.61 -13.50
CA ASN A 344 -18.26 -7.37 -14.82
C ASN A 344 -19.52 -6.47 -14.74
N MET A 345 -20.06 -6.03 -15.89
CA MET A 345 -21.16 -5.07 -15.90
C MET A 345 -22.44 -5.61 -15.24
N LYS A 346 -22.76 -6.90 -15.44
CA LYS A 346 -23.93 -7.53 -14.82
C LYS A 346 -23.79 -7.63 -13.30
N GLN A 347 -22.64 -8.07 -12.82
CA GLN A 347 -22.34 -8.17 -11.39
C GLN A 347 -22.39 -6.81 -10.69
N LEU A 348 -21.84 -5.76 -11.34
CA LEU A 348 -21.95 -4.39 -10.86
C LEU A 348 -23.40 -3.94 -10.75
N ALA A 349 -24.21 -4.19 -11.78
CA ALA A 349 -25.64 -3.85 -11.77
C ALA A 349 -26.41 -4.59 -10.66
N GLU A 350 -26.12 -5.88 -10.44
CA GLU A 350 -26.71 -6.67 -9.35
C GLU A 350 -26.29 -6.12 -7.97
N HIS A 351 -25.03 -5.70 -7.83
CA HIS A 351 -24.55 -5.06 -6.61
C HIS A 351 -25.29 -3.73 -6.35
N LEU A 352 -25.45 -2.89 -7.36
CA LEU A 352 -26.15 -1.61 -7.24
C LEU A 352 -27.63 -1.81 -6.83
N VAL A 353 -28.33 -2.77 -7.42
CA VAL A 353 -29.69 -3.13 -6.99
C VAL A 353 -29.70 -3.56 -5.53
N SER A 354 -28.72 -4.37 -5.09
CA SER A 354 -28.66 -4.89 -3.71
C SER A 354 -28.47 -3.78 -2.66
N ILE A 355 -27.91 -2.62 -3.03
CA ILE A 355 -27.76 -1.46 -2.13
C ILE A 355 -28.91 -0.42 -2.24
N GLY A 356 -29.93 -0.72 -3.04
CA GLY A 356 -31.12 0.12 -3.16
C GLY A 356 -31.16 1.06 -4.37
N ALA A 357 -30.32 0.87 -5.37
CA ALA A 357 -30.37 1.65 -6.59
C ALA A 357 -31.69 1.43 -7.35
N TYR A 358 -32.36 2.51 -7.72
CA TYR A 358 -33.51 2.51 -8.62
C TYR A 358 -33.11 2.80 -10.07
N GLN A 359 -32.16 3.72 -10.26
CA GLN A 359 -31.46 3.95 -11.52
C GLN A 359 -29.95 3.99 -11.27
N ALA A 360 -29.16 3.52 -12.24
CA ALA A 360 -27.70 3.55 -12.11
C ALA A 360 -27.00 3.67 -13.46
N LEU A 361 -25.87 4.38 -13.45
CA LEU A 361 -25.03 4.65 -14.60
C LEU A 361 -23.59 4.25 -14.28
N ASN A 362 -22.94 3.49 -15.19
CA ASN A 362 -21.52 3.23 -15.09
C ASN A 362 -20.73 4.49 -15.43
N LEU A 363 -19.63 4.71 -14.71
CA LEU A 363 -18.65 5.74 -14.94
C LEU A 363 -17.33 5.12 -15.46
N ASP A 364 -16.30 5.95 -15.66
CA ASP A 364 -15.01 5.45 -16.09
C ASP A 364 -14.41 4.53 -15.02
N GLY A 365 -14.07 3.32 -15.44
CA GLY A 365 -13.56 2.24 -14.58
C GLY A 365 -12.07 1.96 -14.77
N GLY A 366 -11.70 0.71 -14.49
CA GLY A 366 -10.30 0.27 -14.63
C GLY A 366 -9.34 1.08 -13.75
N GLY A 367 -8.23 1.54 -14.33
CA GLY A 367 -7.23 2.34 -13.61
C GLY A 367 -7.70 3.71 -13.14
N SER A 368 -8.83 4.21 -13.69
CA SER A 368 -9.44 5.48 -13.26
C SER A 368 -10.26 5.35 -11.98
N THR A 369 -10.64 4.12 -11.58
CA THR A 369 -11.47 3.89 -10.40
C THR A 369 -10.83 4.47 -9.14
N THR A 370 -11.44 5.52 -8.63
CA THR A 370 -10.95 6.28 -7.47
C THR A 370 -12.09 6.65 -6.56
N MET A 371 -11.90 6.46 -5.25
CA MET A 371 -12.75 7.04 -4.22
C MET A 371 -11.89 7.79 -3.21
N ALA A 372 -12.22 9.03 -2.98
CA ALA A 372 -11.64 9.88 -1.97
C ALA A 372 -12.66 10.19 -0.88
N VAL A 373 -12.24 10.18 0.37
CA VAL A 373 -13.11 10.38 1.54
C VAL A 373 -12.43 11.31 2.53
N ARG A 374 -13.20 12.20 3.13
CA ARG A 374 -12.78 13.00 4.28
C ARG A 374 -13.24 12.30 5.56
N LYS A 375 -12.33 11.63 6.23
CA LYS A 375 -12.63 11.00 7.52
C LYS A 375 -12.85 12.02 8.63
N PRO A 376 -13.52 11.63 9.73
CA PRO A 376 -13.62 12.48 10.89
C PRO A 376 -12.28 13.04 11.34
N GLY A 377 -12.19 14.37 11.47
CA GLY A 377 -10.96 15.08 11.79
C GLY A 377 -10.08 15.51 10.62
N ASP A 378 -10.23 14.89 9.47
CA ASP A 378 -9.50 15.29 8.25
C ASP A 378 -10.00 16.66 7.75
N GLN A 379 -9.07 17.53 7.36
CA GLN A 379 -9.39 18.82 6.75
C GLN A 379 -9.78 18.69 5.27
N GLN A 380 -9.36 17.62 4.62
CA GLN A 380 -9.54 17.38 3.18
C GLN A 380 -9.70 15.88 2.91
N VAL A 381 -10.27 15.55 1.75
CA VAL A 381 -10.35 14.16 1.30
C VAL A 381 -8.98 13.56 1.03
N SER A 382 -8.86 12.28 1.26
CA SER A 382 -7.72 11.44 0.89
C SER A 382 -8.17 10.20 0.13
N LEU A 383 -7.27 9.53 -0.56
CA LEU A 383 -7.55 8.32 -1.34
C LEU A 383 -7.91 7.17 -0.40
N TYR A 384 -9.05 6.51 -0.65
CA TYR A 384 -9.55 5.43 0.21
C TYR A 384 -9.73 4.09 -0.47
N ASN A 385 -9.82 4.05 -1.79
CA ASN A 385 -9.77 2.79 -2.51
C ASN A 385 -8.32 2.44 -2.89
N ARG A 386 -8.13 1.24 -3.40
CA ARG A 386 -6.83 0.76 -3.88
C ARG A 386 -6.85 0.72 -5.43
N PRO A 387 -6.29 1.73 -6.12
CA PRO A 387 -6.29 1.77 -7.57
C PRO A 387 -5.47 0.62 -8.18
N SER A 388 -5.96 0.06 -9.28
CA SER A 388 -5.27 -1.03 -10.01
C SER A 388 -3.94 -0.59 -10.64
N ASP A 389 -3.78 0.71 -10.89
CA ASP A 389 -2.53 1.31 -11.42
C ASP A 389 -1.48 1.57 -10.33
N GLN A 390 -1.70 1.04 -9.10
CA GLN A 390 -0.86 1.27 -7.92
C GLN A 390 -0.79 2.74 -7.45
N SER A 391 -1.37 3.66 -8.19
CA SER A 391 -1.47 5.07 -7.88
C SER A 391 -2.75 5.65 -8.46
N GLU A 392 -3.23 6.73 -7.87
CA GLU A 392 -4.40 7.44 -8.35
C GLU A 392 -4.16 8.04 -9.73
N ARG A 393 -4.96 7.63 -10.71
CA ARG A 393 -4.90 8.14 -12.08
C ARG A 393 -5.46 9.56 -12.13
N ARG A 394 -4.85 10.39 -12.97
CA ARG A 394 -5.41 11.70 -13.33
C ARG A 394 -6.57 11.52 -14.29
N VAL A 395 -7.69 12.20 -14.05
CA VAL A 395 -8.94 12.09 -14.81
C VAL A 395 -9.48 13.46 -15.20
N SER A 396 -10.38 13.49 -16.18
CA SER A 396 -10.96 14.73 -16.70
C SER A 396 -12.10 15.29 -15.84
N THR A 397 -12.77 14.43 -15.07
CA THR A 397 -13.93 14.81 -14.25
C THR A 397 -13.99 13.99 -12.98
N SER A 398 -14.62 14.58 -11.95
CA SER A 398 -14.93 13.90 -10.69
C SER A 398 -16.34 14.27 -10.23
N LEU A 399 -17.05 13.34 -9.58
CA LEU A 399 -18.29 13.63 -8.84
C LEU A 399 -17.95 13.84 -7.37
N LEU A 400 -18.52 14.86 -6.77
CA LEU A 400 -18.24 15.33 -5.41
C LEU A 400 -19.50 15.27 -4.55
N ALA A 401 -19.38 14.69 -3.37
CA ALA A 401 -20.35 14.85 -2.27
C ALA A 401 -19.93 16.09 -1.46
N VAL A 402 -20.73 17.13 -1.49
CA VAL A 402 -20.36 18.46 -0.98
C VAL A 402 -21.21 18.82 0.23
N SER A 403 -20.57 19.30 1.29
CA SER A 403 -21.24 19.93 2.44
C SER A 403 -21.12 21.45 2.31
N THR A 404 -22.25 22.14 2.44
CA THR A 404 -22.34 23.60 2.51
C THR A 404 -22.68 24.08 3.92
N ALA A 405 -22.54 23.21 4.91
CA ALA A 405 -22.85 23.51 6.30
C ALA A 405 -21.98 24.63 6.86
N PRO A 406 -22.56 25.58 7.60
CA PRO A 406 -21.80 26.63 8.27
C PRO A 406 -20.92 26.03 9.38
N VAL A 407 -19.93 26.78 9.82
CA VAL A 407 -19.16 26.45 11.03
C VAL A 407 -20.11 26.40 12.24
N GLY A 408 -20.11 25.30 12.94
CA GLY A 408 -20.99 25.02 14.07
C GLY A 408 -20.27 25.01 15.41
N LYS A 409 -20.98 24.49 16.42
CA LYS A 409 -20.43 24.27 17.76
C LYS A 409 -19.83 22.87 17.84
N ILE A 410 -18.78 22.72 18.65
CA ILE A 410 -18.19 21.41 18.93
C ILE A 410 -19.28 20.43 19.40
N ALA A 411 -19.38 19.28 18.73
CA ALA A 411 -20.39 18.26 19.02
C ALA A 411 -19.76 16.90 19.33
N ASP A 412 -18.71 16.53 18.60
CA ASP A 412 -18.05 15.23 18.71
C ASP A 412 -16.55 15.41 18.93
N ILE A 413 -15.99 14.59 19.84
CA ILE A 413 -14.57 14.56 20.20
C ILE A 413 -14.12 13.11 20.10
N GLY A 414 -13.39 12.77 19.04
CA GLY A 414 -12.71 11.49 18.91
C GLY A 414 -11.40 11.52 19.70
N ALA A 415 -11.18 10.47 20.50
CA ALA A 415 -9.98 10.36 21.31
C ALA A 415 -9.68 8.89 21.61
N HIS A 416 -8.45 8.60 21.99
CA HIS A 416 -8.06 7.28 22.46
C HIS A 416 -7.15 7.38 23.67
N ILE A 417 -7.10 6.29 24.44
CA ILE A 417 -6.14 6.13 25.55
C ILE A 417 -4.82 5.65 24.92
N VAL A 418 -3.71 6.34 25.20
CA VAL A 418 -2.38 6.07 24.58
C VAL A 418 -1.94 4.62 24.71
N LYS A 419 -2.33 3.96 25.80
CA LYS A 419 -2.14 2.53 25.98
C LYS A 419 -3.50 1.91 26.29
N GLU A 420 -4.09 1.24 25.31
CA GLU A 420 -5.37 0.56 25.48
C GLU A 420 -5.19 -0.70 26.33
N GLY A 421 -6.10 -0.93 27.29
CA GLY A 421 -6.10 -2.12 28.13
C GLY A 421 -6.66 -1.86 29.52
N VAL A 422 -6.41 -2.82 30.40
CA VAL A 422 -6.80 -2.77 31.82
C VAL A 422 -5.68 -2.13 32.63
N TYR A 423 -5.96 -1.13 33.44
CA TYR A 423 -4.97 -0.41 34.23
C TYR A 423 -4.86 -0.95 35.65
N LEU A 424 -3.62 -1.16 36.11
CA LEU A 424 -3.40 -1.46 37.55
C LEU A 424 -3.55 -0.18 38.38
N LYS A 425 -4.20 -0.26 39.53
CA LYS A 425 -4.23 0.84 40.50
C LYS A 425 -2.81 1.39 40.76
N GLY A 426 -2.66 2.72 40.76
CA GLY A 426 -1.41 3.43 40.88
C GLY A 426 -0.76 3.78 39.55
N THR A 427 -1.29 3.27 38.45
CA THR A 427 -0.74 3.48 37.10
C THR A 427 -1.23 4.80 36.51
N LYS A 428 -0.32 5.54 35.85
CA LYS A 428 -0.62 6.73 35.09
C LYS A 428 -0.92 6.40 33.65
N GLY A 429 -1.86 7.14 33.08
CA GLY A 429 -2.21 7.07 31.66
C GLY A 429 -2.51 8.45 31.10
N SER A 430 -2.72 8.53 29.81
CA SER A 430 -3.10 9.76 29.13
C SER A 430 -4.00 9.48 27.93
N VAL A 431 -4.76 10.49 27.57
CA VAL A 431 -5.68 10.50 26.43
C VAL A 431 -5.11 11.42 25.37
N VAL A 432 -5.21 11.02 24.13
CA VAL A 432 -4.90 11.84 22.95
C VAL A 432 -6.20 12.10 22.21
N ILE A 433 -6.40 13.34 21.80
CA ILE A 433 -7.53 13.73 20.96
C ILE A 433 -7.14 13.52 19.52
N ASP A 434 -7.91 12.71 18.82
CA ASP A 434 -7.69 12.35 17.43
C ASP A 434 -8.32 13.38 16.51
N TYR A 435 -9.55 13.78 16.84
CA TYR A 435 -10.28 14.78 16.08
C TYR A 435 -11.33 15.50 16.93
N VAL A 436 -11.75 16.65 16.44
CA VAL A 436 -12.89 17.40 16.95
C VAL A 436 -13.76 17.83 15.78
N MET A 437 -15.06 17.61 15.89
CA MET A 437 -16.02 17.99 14.87
C MET A 437 -17.17 18.79 15.47
N ASP A 438 -17.74 19.67 14.64
CA ASP A 438 -18.99 20.36 14.96
C ASP A 438 -20.22 19.46 14.69
N GLN A 439 -21.41 19.96 14.99
CA GLN A 439 -22.67 19.22 14.77
C GLN A 439 -22.99 18.97 13.29
N PHE A 440 -22.25 19.55 12.36
CA PHE A 440 -22.37 19.34 10.92
C PHE A 440 -21.26 18.44 10.36
N TYR A 441 -20.42 17.88 11.24
CA TYR A 441 -19.24 17.09 10.86
C TYR A 441 -18.15 17.92 10.16
N ASN A 442 -18.10 19.24 10.38
CA ASN A 442 -16.94 20.02 9.96
C ASN A 442 -15.80 19.85 10.98
N PRO A 443 -14.55 19.67 10.52
CA PRO A 443 -13.42 19.54 11.43
C PRO A 443 -13.13 20.88 12.14
N VAL A 444 -12.93 20.81 13.44
CA VAL A 444 -12.57 21.93 14.31
C VAL A 444 -11.08 21.83 14.67
N SER A 445 -10.36 22.94 14.63
CA SER A 445 -8.93 22.96 14.95
C SER A 445 -8.68 22.68 16.44
N ILE A 446 -8.04 21.54 16.72
CA ILE A 446 -7.67 21.09 18.08
C ILE A 446 -6.74 22.12 18.77
N ALA A 447 -5.84 22.76 18.01
CA ALA A 447 -4.83 23.68 18.56
C ALA A 447 -5.39 24.94 19.24
N LYS A 448 -6.67 25.25 19.00
CA LYS A 448 -7.35 26.44 19.56
C LYS A 448 -8.22 26.12 20.76
N GLU A 449 -8.37 24.85 21.10
CA GLU A 449 -9.29 24.38 22.13
C GLU A 449 -8.52 23.70 23.27
N LYS A 450 -9.00 23.89 24.48
CA LYS A 450 -8.58 23.11 25.65
C LYS A 450 -9.67 22.15 26.05
N PHE A 451 -9.27 20.97 26.53
CA PHE A 451 -10.18 19.88 26.82
C PHE A 451 -10.06 19.43 28.28
N ILE A 452 -11.16 19.03 28.85
CA ILE A 452 -11.28 18.52 30.20
C ILE A 452 -11.69 17.06 30.13
N LEU A 453 -10.89 16.22 30.79
CA LEU A 453 -11.16 14.81 30.98
C LEU A 453 -11.79 14.60 32.36
N ASN A 454 -12.91 13.92 32.44
CA ASN A 454 -13.57 13.59 33.70
C ASN A 454 -13.84 12.09 33.81
N SER A 455 -13.68 11.56 35.02
CA SER A 455 -14.04 10.20 35.37
C SER A 455 -15.50 10.20 35.85
N VAL A 456 -16.33 9.30 35.32
CA VAL A 456 -17.75 9.20 35.72
C VAL A 456 -17.87 8.40 37.02
N ASN A 457 -17.11 7.30 37.16
CA ASN A 457 -17.22 6.38 38.28
C ASN A 457 -16.13 6.58 39.36
N GLY A 458 -15.25 7.54 39.18
CA GLY A 458 -14.19 7.89 40.12
C GLY A 458 -13.12 6.80 40.25
N THR A 459 -12.90 6.03 39.20
CA THR A 459 -11.82 5.01 39.18
C THR A 459 -10.47 5.63 38.89
N VAL A 460 -10.44 6.82 38.31
CA VAL A 460 -9.24 7.58 38.06
C VAL A 460 -9.35 9.03 38.54
N GLU A 461 -8.23 9.59 38.95
CA GLU A 461 -8.04 11.03 39.14
C GLU A 461 -7.49 11.62 37.86
N THR A 462 -8.07 12.71 37.38
CA THR A 462 -7.73 13.34 36.09
C THR A 462 -6.97 14.67 36.31
N ASN A 463 -6.01 14.96 35.44
CA ASN A 463 -5.29 16.23 35.37
C ASN A 463 -5.02 16.57 33.88
N GLY A 464 -5.78 17.53 33.34
CA GLY A 464 -5.82 17.78 31.92
C GLY A 464 -6.28 16.52 31.16
N LEU A 465 -5.49 16.05 30.21
CA LEU A 465 -5.72 14.80 29.47
C LEU A 465 -4.97 13.59 30.07
N ALA A 466 -4.30 13.76 31.21
CA ALA A 466 -3.67 12.68 31.95
C ALA A 466 -4.60 12.17 33.06
N PHE A 467 -4.40 10.92 33.46
CA PHE A 467 -5.12 10.32 34.59
C PHE A 467 -4.21 9.39 35.40
N THR A 468 -4.61 9.15 36.66
CA THR A 468 -3.99 8.15 37.52
C THR A 468 -5.09 7.20 38.01
N ALA A 469 -4.91 5.91 37.84
CA ALA A 469 -5.84 4.88 38.33
C ALA A 469 -5.80 4.80 39.85
N VAL A 470 -6.92 5.06 40.53
CA VAL A 470 -6.99 5.14 42.00
C VAL A 470 -7.89 4.10 42.66
N LYS A 471 -8.87 3.57 41.92
CA LYS A 471 -9.86 2.62 42.44
C LYS A 471 -10.22 1.59 41.38
N ALA A 472 -10.28 0.31 41.76
CA ALA A 472 -10.72 -0.76 40.87
C ALA A 472 -12.20 -0.59 40.45
N GLY A 473 -12.49 -0.89 39.17
CA GLY A 473 -13.82 -0.83 38.56
C GLY A 473 -13.77 -0.44 37.11
N GLN A 474 -14.93 -0.49 36.47
CA GLN A 474 -15.12 0.03 35.12
C GLN A 474 -15.45 1.53 35.18
N ASP A 475 -14.91 2.29 34.29
CA ASP A 475 -15.16 3.73 34.15
C ASP A 475 -15.54 4.11 32.73
N THR A 476 -16.19 5.24 32.64
CA THR A 476 -16.35 5.99 31.41
C THR A 476 -15.67 7.35 31.60
N LEU A 477 -14.61 7.57 30.85
CA LEU A 477 -13.95 8.86 30.80
C LEU A 477 -14.71 9.75 29.80
N THR A 478 -15.13 10.91 30.22
CA THR A 478 -15.84 11.89 29.36
C THR A 478 -14.91 13.05 29.02
N LEU A 479 -14.96 13.48 27.77
CA LEU A 479 -14.21 14.61 27.22
C LEU A 479 -15.15 15.72 26.82
N LYS A 480 -14.84 16.92 27.23
CA LYS A 480 -15.52 18.17 26.81
C LYS A 480 -14.49 19.27 26.59
N SER A 481 -14.82 20.25 25.75
CA SER A 481 -14.03 21.48 25.70
C SER A 481 -14.12 22.26 27.02
N GLU A 482 -13.23 23.18 27.30
CA GLU A 482 -13.33 24.09 28.50
C GLU A 482 -14.64 24.88 28.51
N THR A 483 -15.24 25.15 27.35
CA THR A 483 -16.56 25.80 27.23
C THR A 483 -17.72 24.82 27.46
N GLY A 484 -17.47 23.57 27.83
CA GLY A 484 -18.46 22.55 28.10
C GLY A 484 -19.11 21.91 26.86
N GLN A 485 -18.61 22.21 25.65
CA GLN A 485 -19.12 21.70 24.37
C GLN A 485 -18.43 20.39 23.99
N GLY A 486 -19.10 19.62 23.14
CA GLY A 486 -18.64 18.34 22.62
C GLY A 486 -18.90 17.17 23.56
N ASN A 487 -18.82 15.98 23.01
CA ASN A 487 -19.00 14.72 23.73
C ASN A 487 -18.01 13.69 23.24
N GLY A 488 -16.96 13.44 24.01
CA GLY A 488 -16.05 12.33 23.82
C GLY A 488 -16.23 11.35 24.96
N GLN A 489 -16.20 10.04 24.68
CA GLN A 489 -16.31 8.98 25.68
C GLN A 489 -15.30 7.87 25.42
N LEU A 490 -14.61 7.47 26.49
CA LEU A 490 -13.66 6.35 26.47
C LEU A 490 -13.99 5.40 27.62
N LYS A 491 -13.95 4.13 27.34
CA LYS A 491 -14.09 3.08 28.38
C LYS A 491 -12.73 2.76 28.97
N LEU A 492 -12.68 2.59 30.29
CA LEU A 492 -11.48 2.23 31.02
C LEU A 492 -11.82 1.19 32.10
N ASP A 493 -11.01 0.15 32.17
CA ASP A 493 -11.06 -0.82 33.26
C ASP A 493 -9.85 -0.62 34.19
N VAL A 494 -10.08 -0.54 35.49
CA VAL A 494 -9.04 -0.48 36.49
C VAL A 494 -9.15 -1.72 37.38
N VAL A 495 -8.01 -2.35 37.68
CA VAL A 495 -7.92 -3.50 38.63
C VAL A 495 -6.96 -3.18 39.76
N ASP A 496 -7.20 -3.75 40.91
CA ASP A 496 -6.30 -3.67 42.09
C ASP A 496 -5.48 -4.94 42.31
N LYS A 497 -5.79 -6.00 41.56
CA LYS A 497 -5.15 -7.31 41.69
C LYS A 497 -4.69 -7.86 40.35
N ILE A 498 -3.49 -8.42 40.37
CA ILE A 498 -2.91 -9.15 39.24
C ILE A 498 -3.08 -10.64 39.48
N SER A 499 -3.53 -11.37 38.49
CA SER A 499 -3.67 -12.84 38.54
C SER A 499 -2.34 -13.52 38.22
N LYS A 500 -1.65 -13.05 37.18
CA LYS A 500 -0.44 -13.66 36.66
C LYS A 500 0.52 -12.60 36.17
N ILE A 501 1.82 -12.85 36.29
CA ILE A 501 2.89 -12.06 35.64
C ILE A 501 3.84 -13.01 34.92
N GLU A 502 4.41 -12.52 33.81
CA GLU A 502 5.37 -13.23 32.96
C GLU A 502 6.54 -12.32 32.65
N LEU A 503 7.76 -12.83 32.81
CA LEU A 503 8.96 -12.17 32.32
C LEU A 503 9.14 -12.39 30.81
N SER A 504 9.77 -11.45 30.15
CA SER A 504 10.16 -11.56 28.74
C SER A 504 11.09 -12.75 28.46
N GLU A 505 11.89 -13.13 29.46
CA GLU A 505 12.80 -14.28 29.43
C GLU A 505 12.76 -14.97 30.80
N SER A 506 12.72 -16.29 30.81
CA SER A 506 12.70 -17.10 32.03
C SER A 506 14.02 -17.84 32.32
N ASP A 507 14.92 -17.89 31.33
CA ASP A 507 16.23 -18.51 31.44
C ASP A 507 17.24 -17.66 30.65
N LEU A 508 18.17 -17.03 31.36
CA LEU A 508 19.17 -16.14 30.80
C LEU A 508 20.56 -16.81 30.83
N LYS A 509 21.16 -16.93 29.67
CA LYS A 509 22.56 -17.40 29.51
C LYS A 509 23.37 -16.24 28.96
N LEU A 510 24.20 -15.64 29.80
CA LEU A 510 24.87 -14.38 29.51
C LEU A 510 26.38 -14.52 29.70
N LYS A 511 27.13 -13.66 28.99
CA LYS A 511 28.57 -13.46 29.24
C LYS A 511 28.76 -12.44 30.36
N LYS A 512 29.90 -12.51 31.06
CA LYS A 512 30.26 -11.48 32.05
C LYS A 512 30.26 -10.09 31.42
N GLY A 513 29.58 -9.15 32.05
CA GLY A 513 29.41 -7.75 31.59
C GLY A 513 28.33 -7.56 30.55
N GLU A 514 27.69 -8.62 30.06
CA GLU A 514 26.56 -8.50 29.16
C GLU A 514 25.34 -7.90 29.86
N THR A 515 24.63 -7.02 29.19
CA THR A 515 23.40 -6.40 29.70
C THR A 515 22.16 -6.99 29.01
N ARG A 516 21.09 -7.18 29.78
CA ARG A 516 19.80 -7.67 29.27
C ARG A 516 18.65 -6.83 29.81
N LYS A 517 17.82 -6.31 28.92
CA LYS A 517 16.60 -5.60 29.31
C LYS A 517 15.48 -6.59 29.50
N LEU A 518 14.99 -6.70 30.74
CA LEU A 518 13.83 -7.52 31.07
C LEU A 518 12.57 -6.66 31.14
N THR A 519 11.48 -7.20 30.61
CA THR A 519 10.15 -6.62 30.66
C THR A 519 9.19 -7.63 31.28
N LEU A 520 8.09 -7.13 31.83
CA LEU A 520 7.09 -7.94 32.51
C LEU A 520 5.74 -7.78 31.81
N LYS A 521 5.04 -8.88 31.58
CA LYS A 521 3.62 -8.87 31.21
C LYS A 521 2.81 -9.22 32.41
N ALA A 522 1.76 -8.46 32.69
CA ALA A 522 0.82 -8.72 33.78
C ALA A 522 -0.57 -9.02 33.24
N PHE A 523 -1.30 -9.89 33.89
CA PHE A 523 -2.63 -10.33 33.50
C PHE A 523 -3.60 -10.30 34.69
N ASP A 524 -4.84 -9.94 34.42
CA ASP A 524 -5.94 -10.01 35.40
C ASP A 524 -6.55 -11.41 35.47
N SER A 525 -7.61 -11.57 36.27
CA SER A 525 -8.31 -12.85 36.42
C SER A 525 -9.07 -13.33 35.19
N GLN A 526 -9.27 -12.48 34.22
CA GLN A 526 -9.88 -12.78 32.91
C GLN A 526 -8.82 -13.00 31.82
N ASN A 527 -7.53 -13.06 32.17
CA ASN A 527 -6.39 -13.22 31.29
C ASN A 527 -6.23 -12.05 30.30
N ARG A 528 -6.72 -10.85 30.65
CA ARG A 528 -6.50 -9.61 29.88
C ARG A 528 -5.17 -8.99 30.29
N VAL A 529 -4.45 -8.40 29.34
CA VAL A 529 -3.17 -7.70 29.61
C VAL A 529 -3.44 -6.48 30.48
N VAL A 530 -2.68 -6.38 31.59
CA VAL A 530 -2.76 -5.28 32.54
C VAL A 530 -1.62 -4.30 32.28
N ILE A 531 -1.98 -3.04 32.11
CA ILE A 531 -1.05 -1.91 31.99
C ILE A 531 -0.68 -1.45 33.41
N TYR A 532 0.59 -1.25 33.64
CA TYR A 532 1.13 -0.81 34.91
C TYR A 532 2.27 0.20 34.72
N ASP A 533 2.53 1.02 35.73
CA ASP A 533 3.71 1.89 35.76
C ASP A 533 4.94 1.00 36.06
N PRO A 534 5.97 1.00 35.22
CA PRO A 534 7.20 0.25 35.48
C PRO A 534 7.84 0.52 36.85
N ALA A 535 7.61 1.69 37.42
CA ALA A 535 8.06 2.05 38.76
C ALA A 535 7.41 1.21 39.90
N LEU A 536 6.31 0.49 39.58
CA LEU A 536 5.63 -0.41 40.52
C LEU A 536 6.29 -1.79 40.60
N ILE A 537 7.24 -2.11 39.71
CA ILE A 537 7.97 -3.38 39.73
C ILE A 537 9.07 -3.29 40.77
N LYS A 538 9.09 -4.30 41.68
CA LYS A 538 10.25 -4.50 42.57
C LYS A 538 11.14 -5.58 41.95
N TRP A 539 12.30 -5.16 41.47
CA TRP A 539 13.31 -6.04 40.93
C TRP A 539 14.24 -6.53 42.04
N GLY A 540 14.67 -7.77 41.99
CA GLY A 540 15.67 -8.37 42.87
C GLY A 540 16.57 -9.34 42.13
N VAL A 541 17.74 -9.62 42.71
CA VAL A 541 18.72 -10.62 42.23
C VAL A 541 19.07 -11.54 43.39
N GLU A 542 18.97 -12.84 43.18
CA GLU A 542 19.43 -13.87 44.10
C GLU A 542 20.74 -14.49 43.55
N GLY A 543 21.77 -14.53 44.39
CA GLY A 543 23.12 -14.98 43.99
C GLY A 543 24.02 -13.81 43.48
N SER A 544 25.27 -14.16 43.08
CA SER A 544 26.27 -13.18 42.60
C SER A 544 26.22 -12.95 41.10
N VAL A 545 25.11 -13.28 40.45
CA VAL A 545 25.00 -13.34 38.97
C VAL A 545 25.04 -11.98 38.30
N GLY A 546 24.81 -10.88 39.04
CA GLY A 546 24.81 -9.54 38.48
C GLY A 546 24.01 -8.54 39.29
N THR A 547 23.66 -7.43 38.66
CA THR A 547 22.83 -6.37 39.23
C THR A 547 21.67 -6.03 38.27
N ILE A 548 20.53 -5.62 38.81
CA ILE A 548 19.39 -5.16 38.04
C ILE A 548 18.99 -3.75 38.46
N THR A 549 18.69 -2.87 37.50
CA THR A 549 18.20 -1.54 37.75
C THR A 549 16.69 -1.55 38.00
N ASN A 550 16.14 -0.49 38.58
CA ASN A 550 14.69 -0.31 38.71
C ASN A 550 13.97 -0.29 37.37
N ALA A 551 14.69 -0.01 36.30
CA ALA A 551 14.15 -0.07 34.92
C ALA A 551 14.16 -1.48 34.34
N GLY A 552 14.64 -2.52 35.06
CA GLY A 552 14.72 -3.91 34.59
C GLY A 552 15.91 -4.19 33.67
N GLU A 553 16.96 -3.38 33.71
CA GLU A 553 18.19 -3.63 32.98
C GLU A 553 19.15 -4.41 33.87
N PHE A 554 19.40 -5.67 33.50
CA PHE A 554 20.26 -6.59 34.21
C PHE A 554 21.67 -6.56 33.59
N THR A 555 22.69 -6.49 34.44
CA THR A 555 24.13 -6.60 34.04
C THR A 555 24.72 -7.85 34.65
N ALA A 556 25.19 -8.77 33.82
CA ALA A 556 25.74 -10.06 34.26
C ALA A 556 27.15 -9.95 34.88
N ASN A 557 27.39 -10.66 35.99
CA ASN A 557 28.68 -10.71 36.66
C ASN A 557 29.32 -12.11 36.56
N SER A 558 28.85 -13.11 37.30
CA SER A 558 29.41 -14.46 37.27
C SER A 558 28.50 -15.47 38.00
N GLY A 559 28.61 -16.76 37.63
CA GLY A 559 27.94 -17.88 38.28
C GLY A 559 26.48 -18.03 37.91
N THR A 560 25.73 -18.77 38.74
CA THR A 560 24.31 -19.07 38.57
C THR A 560 23.47 -18.42 39.67
N GLY A 561 22.26 -18.01 39.35
CA GLY A 561 21.34 -17.35 40.28
C GLY A 561 19.97 -17.08 39.66
N MET A 562 19.22 -16.17 40.26
CA MET A 562 17.89 -15.80 39.75
C MET A 562 17.67 -14.30 39.78
N ILE A 563 16.92 -13.82 38.79
CA ILE A 563 16.30 -12.51 38.84
C ILE A 563 14.86 -12.69 39.32
N THR A 564 14.43 -11.81 40.20
CA THR A 564 13.03 -11.78 40.69
C THR A 564 12.37 -10.48 40.27
N ALA A 565 11.10 -10.54 39.88
CA ALA A 565 10.26 -9.40 39.67
C ALA A 565 8.96 -9.55 40.45
N GLU A 566 8.63 -8.56 41.29
CA GLU A 566 7.38 -8.49 42.00
C GLU A 566 6.53 -7.35 41.48
N LEU A 567 5.26 -7.62 41.19
CA LEU A 567 4.26 -6.62 40.82
C LEU A 567 2.88 -7.04 41.37
N GLY A 568 2.23 -6.13 42.13
CA GLY A 568 0.88 -6.37 42.64
C GLY A 568 0.79 -7.63 43.53
N GLY A 569 1.84 -7.93 44.29
CA GLY A 569 1.93 -9.11 45.16
C GLY A 569 2.18 -10.45 44.43
N LYS A 570 2.39 -10.44 43.14
CA LYS A 570 2.83 -11.61 42.37
C LYS A 570 4.33 -11.54 42.14
N VAL A 571 5.00 -12.69 42.23
CA VAL A 571 6.44 -12.81 42.00
C VAL A 571 6.67 -13.79 40.86
N VAL A 572 7.57 -13.43 39.97
CA VAL A 572 8.09 -14.31 38.91
C VAL A 572 9.62 -14.32 38.98
N LYS A 573 10.20 -15.45 38.60
CA LYS A 573 11.66 -15.63 38.62
C LYS A 573 12.17 -16.04 37.27
N ALA A 574 13.38 -15.57 36.90
CA ALA A 574 14.14 -16.05 35.77
C ALA A 574 15.47 -16.63 36.27
N THR A 575 15.86 -17.76 35.74
CA THR A 575 17.19 -18.34 36.00
C THR A 575 18.24 -17.56 35.23
N VAL A 576 19.42 -17.39 35.81
CA VAL A 576 20.55 -16.73 35.20
C VAL A 576 21.78 -17.61 35.31
N SER A 577 22.43 -17.87 34.20
CA SER A 577 23.74 -18.52 34.12
C SER A 577 24.71 -17.58 33.41
N VAL A 578 25.76 -17.18 34.09
CA VAL A 578 26.82 -16.33 33.50
C VAL A 578 28.06 -17.20 33.27
N GLY A 579 28.32 -17.45 31.99
CA GLY A 579 29.45 -18.29 31.59
C GLY A 579 30.02 -17.86 30.23
N THR A 580 31.06 -18.56 29.76
CA THR A 580 31.54 -18.41 28.40
C THR A 580 30.69 -19.27 27.47
N THR A 581 29.96 -18.64 26.56
CA THR A 581 29.40 -19.34 25.39
C THR A 581 30.60 -19.85 24.57
N SER A 582 30.87 -21.16 24.61
CA SER A 582 32.00 -21.75 23.87
C SER A 582 31.47 -22.53 22.67
N ALA A 583 32.03 -22.27 21.52
CA ALA A 583 31.98 -23.19 20.40
C ALA A 583 33.40 -23.72 20.16
N THR A 584 33.48 -24.99 19.72
CA THR A 584 34.75 -25.64 19.36
C THR A 584 34.80 -25.82 17.84
N SER A 585 35.97 -25.55 17.25
CA SER A 585 36.20 -25.77 15.82
C SER A 585 36.09 -27.25 15.47
N ILE A 586 35.27 -27.59 14.48
CA ILE A 586 35.24 -28.92 13.85
C ILE A 586 36.22 -28.92 12.69
N ASP A 587 36.14 -27.95 11.81
CA ASP A 587 37.04 -27.77 10.67
C ASP A 587 37.09 -26.30 10.27
N LYS A 588 38.26 -25.73 10.10
CA LYS A 588 38.48 -24.36 9.66
C LYS A 588 38.30 -24.16 8.16
N MET A 589 38.12 -25.26 7.40
CA MET A 589 37.94 -25.25 5.95
C MET A 589 39.12 -24.69 5.14
N GLU A 590 40.31 -24.67 5.69
CA GLU A 590 41.51 -24.09 5.10
C GLU A 590 42.11 -24.95 3.95
N THR A 591 41.76 -26.21 3.88
CA THR A 591 42.29 -27.16 2.89
C THR A 591 41.24 -28.11 2.36
N LEU A 592 41.45 -28.66 1.16
CA LEU A 592 40.59 -29.72 0.63
C LEU A 592 40.91 -31.11 1.24
N THR A 593 41.97 -31.22 2.04
CA THR A 593 42.33 -32.47 2.69
C THR A 593 41.22 -32.95 3.65
N GLY A 594 40.76 -34.18 3.47
CA GLY A 594 39.66 -34.74 4.25
C GLY A 594 38.27 -34.39 3.72
N TRP A 595 38.18 -33.81 2.52
CA TRP A 595 36.91 -33.47 1.86
C TRP A 595 36.90 -33.94 0.40
N ASN A 596 35.72 -34.39 -0.07
CA ASN A 596 35.50 -34.70 -1.47
C ASN A 596 34.09 -34.30 -1.94
N ALA A 597 33.94 -34.09 -3.24
CA ALA A 597 32.66 -33.80 -3.85
C ALA A 597 31.95 -35.05 -4.35
N SER A 598 30.61 -35.05 -4.22
CA SER A 598 29.70 -35.92 -4.99
C SER A 598 28.43 -35.17 -5.36
N ALA A 599 27.69 -35.70 -6.31
CA ALA A 599 26.42 -35.12 -6.69
C ALA A 599 25.38 -36.20 -7.03
N VAL A 600 24.15 -35.86 -6.81
CA VAL A 600 22.98 -36.61 -7.29
C VAL A 600 22.26 -35.72 -8.28
N ASN A 601 21.94 -36.24 -9.47
CA ASN A 601 21.19 -35.52 -10.51
C ASN A 601 21.82 -34.15 -10.86
N GLY A 602 23.16 -34.16 -11.07
CA GLY A 602 23.94 -32.96 -11.37
C GLY A 602 25.43 -33.25 -11.33
N THR A 603 26.24 -32.19 -11.28
CA THR A 603 27.70 -32.25 -11.07
C THR A 603 28.09 -31.40 -9.87
N ALA A 604 29.15 -31.80 -9.20
CA ALA A 604 29.82 -31.05 -8.14
C ALA A 604 31.32 -31.18 -8.18
N THR A 605 32.06 -30.10 -7.93
CA THR A 605 33.51 -30.07 -7.78
C THR A 605 33.91 -29.20 -6.62
N LEU A 606 35.03 -29.51 -5.97
CA LEU A 606 35.62 -28.70 -4.92
C LEU A 606 36.81 -27.91 -5.46
N GLN A 607 36.96 -26.72 -4.94
CA GLN A 607 38.15 -25.86 -5.13
C GLN A 607 38.44 -25.16 -3.82
N GLN A 608 39.70 -24.88 -3.53
CA GLN A 608 40.08 -23.94 -2.49
C GLN A 608 39.88 -22.50 -3.00
N THR A 609 39.52 -21.57 -2.14
CA THR A 609 39.44 -20.14 -2.49
C THR A 609 40.82 -19.66 -2.99
N GLY A 610 40.82 -18.84 -4.05
CA GLY A 610 42.01 -18.20 -4.60
C GLY A 610 42.23 -16.79 -4.05
N GLU A 611 43.23 -16.08 -4.53
CA GLU A 611 43.62 -14.73 -4.10
C GLU A 611 42.49 -13.69 -4.30
N THR A 612 41.55 -13.91 -5.20
CA THR A 612 40.41 -13.03 -5.48
C THR A 612 39.17 -13.37 -4.66
N ASP A 613 39.16 -14.53 -4.00
CA ASP A 613 38.07 -14.98 -3.15
C ASP A 613 38.45 -14.75 -1.69
N TYR A 614 37.73 -13.95 -0.97
CA TYR A 614 38.02 -13.63 0.41
C TYR A 614 37.36 -14.66 1.35
N PRO A 615 38.14 -15.52 2.07
CA PRO A 615 37.60 -16.37 3.12
C PRO A 615 37.04 -15.50 4.26
N PHE A 616 36.09 -16.06 5.02
CA PHE A 616 35.56 -15.32 6.18
C PHE A 616 36.58 -15.36 7.32
N GLU A 617 37.15 -16.50 7.61
CA GLU A 617 38.23 -16.67 8.60
C GLU A 617 39.47 -17.29 7.92
N GLY A 618 40.65 -17.08 8.51
CA GLY A 618 41.92 -17.67 8.02
C GLY A 618 42.38 -17.20 6.63
N ASP A 619 43.07 -18.10 5.92
CA ASP A 619 43.70 -17.80 4.64
C ASP A 619 42.94 -18.42 3.44
N ALA A 620 42.06 -19.41 3.70
CA ALA A 620 41.32 -20.11 2.64
C ALA A 620 39.95 -20.63 3.12
N ALA A 621 39.09 -21.03 2.20
CA ALA A 621 37.83 -21.69 2.43
C ALA A 621 37.53 -22.70 1.31
N ILE A 622 36.52 -23.56 1.46
CA ILE A 622 36.16 -24.57 0.47
C ILE A 622 35.00 -24.07 -0.41
N LYS A 623 35.26 -24.00 -1.73
CA LYS A 623 34.25 -23.71 -2.75
C LYS A 623 33.62 -25.00 -3.26
N ILE A 624 32.30 -25.03 -3.34
CA ILE A 624 31.52 -26.10 -3.97
C ILE A 624 30.91 -25.51 -5.25
N ASN A 625 31.44 -25.91 -6.43
CA ASN A 625 30.85 -25.56 -7.70
C ASN A 625 29.88 -26.66 -8.10
N TYR A 626 28.66 -26.30 -8.53
CA TYR A 626 27.62 -27.26 -8.90
C TYR A 626 26.88 -26.85 -10.15
N ASP A 627 26.32 -27.86 -10.88
CA ASP A 627 25.43 -27.64 -12.01
C ASP A 627 24.29 -28.64 -12.00
N PHE A 628 23.08 -28.09 -11.87
CA PHE A 628 21.79 -28.81 -11.89
C PHE A 628 20.92 -28.43 -13.08
N ILE A 629 21.40 -27.56 -13.99
CA ILE A 629 20.60 -27.07 -15.12
C ILE A 629 20.12 -28.25 -15.99
N GLY A 630 18.85 -28.22 -16.38
CA GLY A 630 18.24 -29.26 -17.22
C GLY A 630 17.93 -30.57 -16.50
N LYS A 631 18.19 -30.70 -15.21
CA LYS A 631 17.89 -31.92 -14.44
C LYS A 631 16.47 -31.90 -13.90
N THR A 632 15.84 -33.08 -13.83
CA THR A 632 14.49 -33.30 -13.27
C THR A 632 14.59 -34.05 -11.93
N GLY A 633 13.61 -33.87 -11.06
CA GLY A 633 13.62 -34.46 -9.71
C GLY A 633 14.58 -33.74 -8.76
N THR A 634 14.90 -34.38 -7.65
CA THR A 634 15.80 -33.80 -6.64
C THR A 634 17.24 -33.85 -7.14
N SER A 635 17.91 -32.69 -7.11
CA SER A 635 19.36 -32.57 -7.36
C SER A 635 20.07 -32.18 -6.06
N ALA A 636 21.27 -32.68 -5.83
CA ALA A 636 22.08 -32.32 -4.68
C ALA A 636 23.58 -32.32 -4.99
N ALA A 637 24.30 -31.43 -4.35
CA ALA A 637 25.77 -31.35 -4.40
C ALA A 637 26.34 -31.44 -2.98
N TYR A 638 27.21 -32.37 -2.74
CA TYR A 638 27.71 -32.76 -1.44
C TYR A 638 29.16 -32.39 -1.27
N LEU A 639 29.49 -31.81 -0.13
CA LEU A 639 30.79 -31.76 0.49
C LEU A 639 30.85 -32.89 1.50
N ASN A 640 31.52 -33.99 1.17
CA ASN A 640 31.63 -35.20 2.01
C ASN A 640 32.93 -35.18 2.80
N ALA A 641 32.87 -35.49 4.08
CA ALA A 641 34.05 -35.77 4.86
C ALA A 641 34.65 -37.14 4.44
N SER A 642 35.90 -37.15 4.05
CA SER A 642 36.64 -38.38 3.73
C SER A 642 37.07 -39.15 4.99
N ASP A 643 37.29 -38.38 6.08
CA ASP A 643 37.59 -38.87 7.42
C ASP A 643 36.52 -38.32 8.38
N ALA A 644 36.12 -39.13 9.37
CA ALA A 644 35.12 -38.71 10.34
C ALA A 644 35.55 -37.42 11.08
N LYS A 645 34.82 -36.37 10.89
CA LYS A 645 34.99 -35.07 11.62
C LYS A 645 34.31 -35.20 12.98
N LEU A 646 35.05 -35.81 13.93
CA LEU A 646 34.54 -36.06 15.29
C LEU A 646 34.29 -34.77 16.05
N VAL A 647 33.15 -34.74 16.75
CA VAL A 647 32.71 -33.64 17.61
C VAL A 647 32.59 -34.16 19.03
N GLU A 648 33.36 -33.59 19.94
CA GLU A 648 33.34 -33.98 21.34
C GLU A 648 32.10 -33.49 22.06
N GLY A 649 31.62 -34.24 23.04
CA GLY A 649 30.48 -33.91 23.90
C GLY A 649 29.13 -33.93 23.17
N ASN A 650 28.14 -33.20 23.71
CA ASN A 650 26.78 -33.12 23.17
C ASN A 650 26.54 -31.71 22.68
N PRO A 651 26.87 -31.35 21.43
CA PRO A 651 26.61 -30.02 20.93
C PRO A 651 25.10 -29.80 20.72
N ALA A 652 24.64 -28.60 21.01
CA ALA A 652 23.27 -28.17 20.72
C ALA A 652 23.09 -27.77 19.27
N LEU A 653 24.15 -27.17 18.67
CA LEU A 653 24.16 -26.66 17.30
C LEU A 653 25.45 -27.06 16.57
N LEU A 654 25.34 -27.28 15.27
CA LEU A 654 26.46 -27.10 14.36
C LEU A 654 26.31 -25.74 13.66
N THR A 655 27.39 -25.02 13.48
CA THR A 655 27.43 -23.69 12.86
C THR A 655 28.44 -23.66 11.72
N ALA A 656 28.19 -22.79 10.74
CA ALA A 656 29.11 -22.57 9.63
C ALA A 656 29.02 -21.13 9.11
N ARG A 657 30.12 -20.67 8.49
CA ARG A 657 30.10 -19.48 7.62
C ARG A 657 29.88 -19.95 6.20
N VAL A 658 28.85 -19.37 5.54
CA VAL A 658 28.50 -19.78 4.18
C VAL A 658 28.36 -18.57 3.28
N TYR A 659 29.15 -18.51 2.22
CA TYR A 659 28.97 -17.57 1.12
C TYR A 659 27.91 -18.15 0.16
N GLY A 660 26.75 -17.60 0.18
CA GLY A 660 25.63 -18.03 -0.65
C GLY A 660 25.65 -17.41 -2.04
N ASP A 661 25.00 -18.07 -2.99
CA ASP A 661 24.85 -17.66 -4.38
C ASP A 661 23.41 -17.23 -4.76
N GLY A 662 22.50 -17.17 -3.79
CA GLY A 662 21.10 -16.82 -4.01
C GLY A 662 20.30 -17.85 -4.82
N SER A 663 20.76 -19.08 -4.87
CA SER A 663 20.16 -20.17 -5.69
C SER A 663 18.83 -20.68 -5.17
N HIS A 664 18.38 -20.23 -4.01
CA HIS A 664 17.22 -20.80 -3.29
C HIS A 664 17.36 -22.32 -3.05
N SER A 665 18.59 -22.82 -2.88
CA SER A 665 18.84 -24.20 -2.48
C SER A 665 18.49 -24.43 -1.01
N TRP A 666 18.31 -25.66 -0.63
CA TRP A 666 18.20 -26.10 0.76
C TRP A 666 19.60 -26.48 1.25
N LEU A 667 20.15 -25.77 2.25
CA LEU A 667 21.45 -26.07 2.83
C LEU A 667 21.25 -26.99 4.03
N ARG A 668 21.88 -28.15 3.98
CA ARG A 668 21.73 -29.23 4.95
C ARG A 668 23.07 -29.82 5.36
N GLY A 669 23.07 -30.59 6.46
CA GLY A 669 24.17 -31.43 6.86
C GLY A 669 23.71 -32.84 7.20
N LYS A 670 24.66 -33.77 7.27
CA LYS A 670 24.45 -35.11 7.80
C LYS A 670 25.45 -35.33 8.92
N ILE A 671 24.98 -35.78 10.05
CA ILE A 671 25.78 -36.21 11.20
C ILE A 671 25.53 -37.69 11.47
N LYS A 672 26.47 -38.34 12.12
CA LYS A 672 26.35 -39.72 12.55
C LYS A 672 26.58 -39.75 14.05
N ASP A 673 25.74 -40.45 14.78
CA ASP A 673 25.88 -40.60 16.21
C ASP A 673 26.78 -41.77 16.62
N SER A 674 27.05 -41.93 17.90
CA SER A 674 27.88 -42.98 18.46
C SER A 674 27.33 -44.38 18.22
N SER A 675 26.03 -44.55 17.91
CA SER A 675 25.41 -45.81 17.52
C SER A 675 25.62 -46.15 16.02
N GLY A 676 26.12 -45.22 15.25
CA GLY A 676 26.26 -45.36 13.79
C GLY A 676 25.03 -44.89 13.02
N THR A 677 24.01 -44.33 13.71
CA THR A 677 22.78 -43.82 13.07
C THR A 677 23.03 -42.44 12.42
N GLU A 678 22.61 -42.29 11.18
CA GLU A 678 22.70 -41.03 10.44
C GLU A 678 21.50 -40.15 10.71
N HIS A 679 21.75 -38.89 10.97
CA HIS A 679 20.73 -37.87 11.17
C HIS A 679 20.97 -36.69 10.21
N THR A 680 19.91 -36.24 9.56
CA THR A 680 19.96 -35.04 8.74
C THR A 680 19.67 -33.80 9.60
N ILE A 681 20.49 -32.77 9.43
CA ILE A 681 20.33 -31.46 10.09
C ILE A 681 20.15 -30.36 9.04
N ASP A 682 19.41 -29.35 9.36
CA ASP A 682 19.05 -28.28 8.42
C ASP A 682 19.69 -26.96 8.85
N PHE A 683 20.61 -26.44 8.05
CA PHE A 683 21.17 -25.08 8.22
C PHE A 683 20.22 -24.01 7.70
N THR A 684 19.32 -24.37 6.76
CA THR A 684 18.26 -23.48 6.27
C THR A 684 16.97 -24.27 6.12
N PRO A 685 15.80 -23.63 6.10
CA PRO A 685 14.59 -24.27 5.58
C PRO A 685 14.74 -24.58 4.09
N GLU A 686 13.84 -25.40 3.55
CA GLU A 686 13.76 -25.63 2.09
C GLU A 686 13.67 -24.29 1.36
N ARG A 687 14.45 -24.12 0.29
CA ARG A 687 14.62 -22.87 -0.46
C ARG A 687 15.20 -21.70 0.36
N GLY A 688 15.86 -22.00 1.47
CA GLY A 688 16.32 -20.99 2.42
C GLY A 688 17.63 -20.29 2.05
N LEU A 689 18.42 -20.78 1.08
CA LEU A 689 19.65 -20.13 0.63
C LEU A 689 19.31 -19.00 -0.35
N LYS A 690 18.73 -17.91 0.19
CA LYS A 690 18.26 -16.75 -0.57
C LYS A 690 19.32 -15.66 -0.74
N TRP A 691 20.33 -15.65 0.13
CA TRP A 691 21.35 -14.59 0.18
C TRP A 691 22.50 -14.82 -0.81
N VAL A 692 23.12 -13.74 -1.20
CA VAL A 692 24.40 -13.69 -1.91
C VAL A 692 25.43 -13.07 -0.98
N GLY A 693 26.62 -13.68 -0.84
CA GLY A 693 27.63 -13.22 0.12
C GLY A 693 27.66 -14.03 1.41
N TRP A 694 28.46 -13.56 2.40
CA TRP A 694 28.65 -14.27 3.68
C TRP A 694 27.40 -14.19 4.59
N ASN A 695 27.07 -15.32 5.21
CA ASN A 695 26.08 -15.45 6.26
C ASN A 695 26.57 -16.43 7.33
N PHE A 696 26.12 -16.27 8.56
CA PHE A 696 26.30 -17.22 9.65
C PHE A 696 25.07 -18.12 9.75
N VAL A 697 25.25 -19.41 9.61
CA VAL A 697 24.18 -20.40 9.65
C VAL A 697 24.32 -21.37 10.80
N THR A 698 23.19 -21.83 11.34
CA THR A 698 23.15 -22.80 12.44
C THR A 698 22.19 -23.94 12.10
N ALA A 699 22.56 -25.16 12.47
CA ALA A 699 21.70 -26.32 12.39
C ALA A 699 21.56 -26.96 13.78
N LYS A 700 20.32 -27.17 14.24
CA LYS A 700 20.09 -27.87 15.51
C LYS A 700 20.45 -29.34 15.43
N VAL A 701 21.18 -29.83 16.40
CA VAL A 701 21.35 -31.26 16.63
C VAL A 701 20.06 -31.80 17.27
N PRO A 702 19.48 -32.88 16.73
CA PRO A 702 18.23 -33.43 17.33
C PRO A 702 18.43 -33.86 18.80
N GLU A 703 17.46 -33.61 19.66
CA GLU A 703 17.52 -33.85 21.10
C GLU A 703 17.74 -35.36 21.47
N ASN A 704 17.33 -36.27 20.58
CA ASN A 704 17.50 -37.70 20.73
C ASN A 704 18.93 -38.19 20.34
N VAL A 705 19.75 -37.31 19.78
CA VAL A 705 21.16 -37.59 19.49
C VAL A 705 21.97 -37.27 20.72
N THR A 706 22.58 -38.28 21.33
CA THR A 706 23.36 -38.14 22.55
C THR A 706 24.76 -38.75 22.35
N GLY A 707 25.74 -38.19 23.03
CA GLY A 707 27.15 -38.63 22.94
C GLY A 707 27.91 -38.00 21.78
N GLN A 708 29.06 -38.57 21.50
CA GLN A 708 29.95 -38.08 20.43
C GLN A 708 29.26 -38.26 19.06
N ILE A 709 29.31 -37.21 18.27
CA ILE A 709 28.84 -37.27 16.86
C ILE A 709 29.99 -37.04 15.91
N SER A 710 29.83 -37.43 14.64
CA SER A 710 30.66 -37.02 13.53
C SER A 710 29.91 -36.27 12.47
N LEU A 711 30.51 -35.21 11.93
CA LEU A 711 29.98 -34.51 10.75
C LEU A 711 30.43 -35.29 9.50
N GLU A 712 29.47 -35.78 8.73
CA GLU A 712 29.67 -36.60 7.53
C GLU A 712 29.57 -35.79 6.24
N GLN A 713 28.62 -34.84 6.20
CA GLN A 713 28.35 -34.09 4.98
C GLN A 713 27.81 -32.69 5.27
N ILE A 714 28.14 -31.73 4.41
CA ILE A 714 27.41 -30.48 4.20
C ILE A 714 26.99 -30.47 2.73
N TYR A 715 25.74 -30.14 2.43
CA TYR A 715 25.25 -30.21 1.06
C TYR A 715 24.13 -29.23 0.78
N ILE A 716 24.00 -28.89 -0.50
CA ILE A 716 22.84 -28.16 -1.02
C ILE A 716 21.95 -29.09 -1.83
N ALA A 717 20.63 -28.89 -1.73
CA ALA A 717 19.64 -29.65 -2.48
C ALA A 717 18.63 -28.73 -3.16
N GLN A 718 18.17 -29.10 -4.35
CA GLN A 718 17.07 -28.50 -5.08
C GLN A 718 16.03 -29.57 -5.41
N PRO A 719 14.98 -29.76 -4.58
CA PRO A 719 14.05 -30.87 -4.71
C PRO A 719 13.27 -30.84 -6.04
N SER A 720 12.64 -29.73 -6.36
CA SER A 720 11.85 -29.55 -7.59
C SER A 720 11.81 -28.08 -7.99
N GLY A 721 11.43 -27.78 -9.24
CA GLY A 721 11.32 -26.45 -9.79
C GLY A 721 12.55 -26.01 -10.58
N LYS A 722 12.84 -24.72 -10.60
CA LYS A 722 13.94 -24.14 -11.39
C LYS A 722 15.27 -24.68 -10.88
N LYS A 723 16.07 -25.28 -11.77
CA LYS A 723 17.43 -25.75 -11.51
C LYS A 723 18.45 -24.68 -11.85
N THR A 724 19.46 -24.55 -11.00
CA THR A 724 20.54 -23.56 -11.16
C THR A 724 21.90 -24.24 -11.25
N SER A 725 22.86 -23.52 -11.77
CA SER A 725 24.29 -23.74 -11.55
C SER A 725 24.86 -22.61 -10.72
N GLY A 726 25.89 -22.86 -9.92
CA GLY A 726 26.45 -21.83 -9.05
C GLY A 726 27.62 -22.30 -8.22
N THR A 727 27.97 -21.45 -7.27
CA THR A 727 29.08 -21.71 -6.34
C THR A 727 28.67 -21.23 -4.95
N ILE A 728 28.82 -22.08 -3.96
CA ILE A 728 28.78 -21.70 -2.55
C ILE A 728 30.18 -21.90 -1.93
N ILE A 729 30.53 -21.14 -0.89
CA ILE A 729 31.74 -21.31 -0.14
C ILE A 729 31.36 -21.65 1.30
N VAL A 730 32.04 -22.66 1.87
CA VAL A 730 31.84 -23.05 3.27
C VAL A 730 33.14 -22.78 4.02
N ASP A 731 33.00 -22.18 5.20
CA ASP A 731 34.12 -21.77 6.05
C ASP A 731 33.78 -21.97 7.53
N ASP A 732 34.77 -22.12 8.38
CA ASP A 732 34.73 -22.08 9.86
C ASP A 732 33.56 -22.87 10.47
N VAL A 733 33.58 -24.20 10.32
CA VAL A 733 32.57 -25.11 10.87
C VAL A 733 32.86 -25.38 12.34
N LYS A 734 31.88 -25.14 13.22
CA LYS A 734 32.00 -25.28 14.67
C LYS A 734 30.86 -26.08 15.28
N ALA A 735 31.12 -26.67 16.44
CA ALA A 735 30.12 -27.22 17.34
C ALA A 735 29.86 -26.24 18.49
N ALA A 736 28.62 -25.85 18.69
CA ALA A 736 28.22 -24.98 19.79
C ALA A 736 27.39 -25.77 20.82
N TYR A 737 27.67 -25.57 22.09
CA TYR A 737 27.06 -26.34 23.20
C TYR A 737 25.92 -25.58 23.87
N ASP A 738 25.71 -24.32 23.47
CA ASP A 738 24.56 -23.49 23.82
C ASP A 738 23.59 -23.42 22.64
N SER A 739 22.33 -23.74 22.86
CA SER A 739 21.27 -23.67 21.84
C SER A 739 21.03 -22.24 21.31
N GLU A 740 21.46 -21.22 22.05
CA GLU A 740 21.34 -19.80 21.69
C GLU A 740 22.66 -19.21 21.18
N TYR A 741 23.66 -20.06 20.91
CA TYR A 741 24.96 -19.60 20.39
C TYR A 741 24.81 -18.84 19.10
N ARG A 742 25.41 -17.65 19.05
CA ARG A 742 25.45 -16.79 17.85
C ARG A 742 26.81 -16.11 17.74
N GLU A 743 27.20 -15.79 16.53
CA GLU A 743 28.34 -14.93 16.22
C GLU A 743 27.88 -13.69 15.47
N ALA A 744 28.62 -12.60 15.55
CA ALA A 744 28.38 -11.43 14.73
C ALA A 744 28.38 -11.81 13.25
N LEU A 745 27.44 -11.30 12.49
CA LEU A 745 27.26 -11.71 11.09
C LEU A 745 28.45 -11.29 10.21
N PHE A 746 29.05 -10.13 10.51
CA PHE A 746 30.18 -9.55 9.76
C PHE A 746 31.32 -9.19 10.67
N LYS A 747 32.56 -9.13 10.10
CA LYS A 747 33.82 -8.85 10.80
C LYS A 747 33.87 -7.46 11.45
N ASP A 748 33.05 -6.50 10.94
CA ASP A 748 33.03 -5.11 11.41
C ASP A 748 31.71 -4.76 12.15
N THR A 749 30.92 -5.78 12.53
CA THR A 749 29.81 -5.66 13.48
C THR A 749 30.04 -6.49 14.73
N SER A 750 29.15 -6.37 15.70
CA SER A 750 29.14 -7.18 16.92
C SER A 750 27.72 -7.62 17.24
N LEU A 751 27.54 -8.65 18.06
CA LEU A 751 26.20 -9.08 18.52
C LEU A 751 25.40 -7.98 19.20
N ASN A 752 26.09 -6.99 19.77
CA ASN A 752 25.46 -5.83 20.41
C ASN A 752 25.43 -4.59 19.49
N PHE A 753 25.72 -4.77 18.19
CA PHE A 753 25.61 -3.67 17.25
C PHE A 753 24.13 -3.28 17.08
N ARG A 754 23.85 -1.98 17.15
CA ARG A 754 22.48 -1.43 17.20
C ARG A 754 21.52 -1.84 16.05
N ALA A 755 22.06 -2.34 14.95
CA ALA A 755 21.31 -2.77 13.77
C ALA A 755 21.56 -4.24 13.42
N GLU A 756 22.15 -5.05 14.31
CA GLU A 756 22.55 -6.43 14.02
C GLU A 756 21.34 -7.31 13.66
N ASN A 757 20.23 -7.16 14.38
CA ASN A 757 19.04 -7.96 14.13
C ASN A 757 18.40 -7.63 12.77
N GLU A 758 18.31 -6.36 12.44
CA GLU A 758 17.74 -5.89 11.18
C GLU A 758 18.61 -6.28 9.98
N ILE A 759 19.92 -6.12 10.12
CA ILE A 759 20.89 -6.54 9.10
C ILE A 759 20.83 -8.05 8.90
N SER A 760 20.83 -8.84 9.97
CA SER A 760 20.77 -10.30 9.91
C SER A 760 19.51 -10.80 9.21
N ALA A 761 18.34 -10.22 9.52
CA ALA A 761 17.09 -10.58 8.87
C ALA A 761 17.12 -10.25 7.36
N LEU A 762 17.55 -9.04 6.99
CA LEU A 762 17.64 -8.64 5.59
C LEU A 762 18.67 -9.44 4.78
N VAL A 763 19.78 -9.85 5.41
CA VAL A 763 20.77 -10.74 4.77
C VAL A 763 20.17 -12.12 4.54
N THR A 764 19.54 -12.70 5.55
CA THR A 764 18.93 -14.03 5.48
C THR A 764 17.85 -14.09 4.37
N ASP A 765 17.09 -13.02 4.19
CA ASP A 765 16.09 -12.90 3.12
C ASP A 765 16.68 -12.52 1.74
N GLY A 766 18.01 -12.37 1.63
CA GLY A 766 18.68 -12.04 0.37
C GLY A 766 18.49 -10.62 -0.13
N ILE A 767 17.94 -9.74 0.73
CA ILE A 767 17.67 -8.34 0.38
C ILE A 767 18.96 -7.52 0.39
N ILE A 768 19.77 -7.64 1.46
CA ILE A 768 21.04 -6.95 1.58
C ILE A 768 22.18 -7.98 1.68
N ALA A 769 23.38 -7.58 1.30
CA ALA A 769 24.59 -8.39 1.44
C ALA A 769 25.72 -7.55 2.04
N GLY A 770 26.67 -8.21 2.70
CA GLY A 770 27.98 -7.63 3.01
C GLY A 770 28.90 -7.57 1.80
N TYR A 771 30.07 -7.03 1.98
CA TYR A 771 31.16 -7.08 1.00
C TYR A 771 31.77 -8.48 0.97
N SER A 772 32.45 -8.83 -0.14
CA SER A 772 33.10 -10.13 -0.32
C SER A 772 34.16 -10.45 0.77
N ASN A 773 34.78 -9.42 1.36
CA ASN A 773 35.77 -9.53 2.43
C ASN A 773 35.20 -9.82 3.83
N GLY A 774 33.92 -10.14 3.94
CA GLY A 774 33.25 -10.45 5.20
C GLY A 774 32.88 -9.23 6.06
N LYS A 775 32.99 -8.00 5.53
CA LYS A 775 32.57 -6.77 6.20
C LYS A 775 31.20 -6.32 5.72
N PHE A 776 30.45 -5.62 6.55
CA PHE A 776 29.20 -4.99 6.19
C PHE A 776 29.34 -3.54 5.73
N GLY A 777 30.32 -2.81 6.29
CA GLY A 777 30.48 -1.37 6.10
C GLY A 777 29.32 -0.58 6.71
N PRO A 778 29.00 -0.72 8.02
CA PRO A 778 27.78 -0.19 8.60
C PRO A 778 27.67 1.33 8.51
N TYR A 779 28.79 2.02 8.46
CA TYR A 779 28.88 3.48 8.37
C TYR A 779 29.14 4.01 6.94
N ASP A 780 29.29 3.10 5.95
CA ASP A 780 29.44 3.50 4.55
C ASP A 780 28.17 4.16 4.05
N GLU A 781 28.32 5.29 3.38
CA GLU A 781 27.19 6.02 2.80
C GLU A 781 26.62 5.25 1.60
N LEU A 782 25.31 5.05 1.61
CA LEU A 782 24.60 4.32 0.57
C LEU A 782 24.50 5.15 -0.73
N THR A 783 24.80 4.53 -1.88
CA THR A 783 24.60 5.18 -3.17
C THR A 783 23.16 4.94 -3.69
N ARG A 784 22.74 5.78 -4.64
CA ARG A 784 21.41 5.68 -5.25
C ARG A 784 21.20 4.35 -5.98
N GLN A 785 22.22 3.85 -6.70
CA GLN A 785 22.15 2.51 -7.33
C GLN A 785 22.00 1.39 -6.29
N GLN A 786 22.73 1.46 -5.18
CA GLN A 786 22.60 0.45 -4.12
C GLN A 786 21.18 0.46 -3.53
N ALA A 787 20.61 1.63 -3.26
CA ALA A 787 19.24 1.73 -2.79
C ALA A 787 18.22 1.15 -3.79
N ALA A 788 18.41 1.39 -5.10
CA ALA A 788 17.55 0.80 -6.13
C ALA A 788 17.60 -0.73 -6.09
N ILE A 789 18.79 -1.32 -6.03
CA ILE A 789 18.98 -2.77 -5.94
C ILE A 789 18.27 -3.34 -4.70
N LEU A 790 18.47 -2.72 -3.53
CA LEU A 790 17.89 -3.18 -2.27
C LEU A 790 16.36 -3.14 -2.30
N LEU A 791 15.78 -2.06 -2.84
CA LEU A 791 14.33 -1.92 -2.96
C LEU A 791 13.73 -2.89 -3.99
N THR A 792 14.40 -3.09 -5.11
CA THR A 792 13.96 -4.06 -6.12
C THR A 792 13.88 -5.45 -5.52
N ARG A 793 14.86 -5.86 -4.71
CA ARG A 793 14.87 -7.13 -3.98
C ARG A 793 13.79 -7.18 -2.89
N ALA A 794 13.71 -6.16 -2.07
CA ALA A 794 12.74 -6.08 -0.96
C ALA A 794 11.28 -6.14 -1.42
N LEU A 795 11.00 -5.60 -2.60
CA LEU A 795 9.67 -5.57 -3.19
C LEU A 795 9.41 -6.73 -4.16
N GLY A 796 10.43 -7.53 -4.49
CA GLY A 796 10.31 -8.65 -5.42
C GLY A 796 9.97 -8.18 -6.84
N LEU A 797 10.50 -7.03 -7.29
CA LEU A 797 10.20 -6.50 -8.62
C LEU A 797 10.81 -7.40 -9.70
N SER A 798 10.03 -7.68 -10.75
CA SER A 798 10.53 -8.45 -11.89
C SER A 798 11.61 -7.68 -12.66
N LEU A 799 12.67 -8.38 -13.01
CA LEU A 799 13.73 -7.87 -13.89
C LEU A 799 13.51 -8.27 -15.35
N ASP A 800 12.41 -8.95 -15.65
CA ASP A 800 12.05 -9.35 -17.01
C ASP A 800 11.27 -8.23 -17.68
N ASN A 801 11.61 -7.94 -18.92
CA ASN A 801 10.95 -6.94 -19.78
C ASN A 801 10.89 -5.51 -19.17
N VAL A 802 11.93 -5.10 -18.43
CA VAL A 802 12.01 -3.73 -17.92
C VAL A 802 12.11 -2.74 -19.08
N VAL A 803 11.31 -1.68 -19.00
CA VAL A 803 11.33 -0.57 -19.98
C VAL A 803 12.47 0.37 -19.64
N ASP A 804 13.15 0.90 -20.66
CA ASP A 804 14.19 1.91 -20.45
C ASP A 804 13.58 3.16 -19.77
N PRO A 805 14.05 3.53 -18.58
CA PRO A 805 13.54 4.71 -17.88
C PRO A 805 13.98 6.04 -18.50
N GLY A 806 14.84 6.03 -19.52
CA GLY A 806 15.31 7.20 -20.26
C GLY A 806 16.33 8.07 -19.52
N PHE A 807 17.08 7.51 -18.58
CA PHE A 807 18.15 8.24 -17.88
C PHE A 807 19.40 8.37 -18.74
N GLU A 808 19.83 9.60 -19.04
CA GLU A 808 20.98 9.91 -19.90
C GLU A 808 22.32 9.34 -19.39
N ASP A 809 22.46 9.17 -18.07
CA ASP A 809 23.66 8.65 -17.41
C ASP A 809 23.60 7.13 -17.11
N MET A 810 22.62 6.41 -17.66
CA MET A 810 22.47 4.98 -17.51
C MET A 810 22.64 4.26 -18.86
N LYS A 811 23.33 3.12 -18.84
CA LYS A 811 23.49 2.27 -20.03
C LYS A 811 23.04 0.84 -19.69
N SER A 812 22.38 0.18 -20.62
CA SER A 812 21.91 -1.20 -20.46
C SER A 812 23.02 -2.22 -20.19
N SER A 813 24.29 -1.85 -20.48
CA SER A 813 25.47 -2.66 -20.16
C SER A 813 25.93 -2.59 -18.68
N MET A 814 25.38 -1.68 -17.90
CA MET A 814 25.69 -1.58 -16.47
C MET A 814 25.05 -2.73 -15.70
N GLY A 815 25.82 -3.40 -14.84
CA GLY A 815 25.38 -4.60 -14.12
C GLY A 815 24.16 -4.43 -13.22
N PHE A 816 23.83 -3.18 -12.86
CA PHE A 816 22.67 -2.80 -12.02
C PHE A 816 21.56 -2.09 -12.80
N TYR A 817 21.63 -2.07 -14.15
CA TYR A 817 20.67 -1.34 -15.00
C TYR A 817 19.25 -1.85 -14.83
N LYS A 818 19.06 -3.16 -14.80
CA LYS A 818 17.72 -3.77 -14.70
C LYS A 818 17.04 -3.45 -13.40
N GLU A 819 17.75 -3.46 -12.27
CA GLU A 819 17.19 -3.12 -10.95
C GLU A 819 16.78 -1.65 -10.89
N VAL A 820 17.61 -0.75 -11.44
CA VAL A 820 17.27 0.68 -11.51
C VAL A 820 16.07 0.90 -12.41
N ALA A 821 16.04 0.27 -13.58
CA ALA A 821 14.90 0.35 -14.50
C ALA A 821 13.61 -0.19 -13.87
N ALA A 822 13.67 -1.35 -13.21
CA ALA A 822 12.52 -1.93 -12.51
C ALA A 822 11.98 -0.98 -11.41
N ALA A 823 12.87 -0.42 -10.58
CA ALA A 823 12.50 0.54 -9.54
C ALA A 823 11.93 1.86 -10.11
N ALA A 824 12.43 2.32 -11.25
CA ALA A 824 11.92 3.49 -11.95
C ALA A 824 10.56 3.21 -12.60
N ASN A 825 10.40 2.08 -13.30
CA ASN A 825 9.13 1.67 -13.90
C ASN A 825 8.02 1.47 -12.83
N ALA A 826 8.38 1.01 -11.65
CA ALA A 826 7.48 0.92 -10.50
C ALA A 826 7.17 2.29 -9.85
N GLY A 827 7.73 3.40 -10.35
CA GLY A 827 7.51 4.74 -9.82
C GLY A 827 8.16 5.00 -8.45
N ILE A 828 9.06 4.10 -8.00
CA ILE A 828 9.69 4.17 -6.69
C ILE A 828 10.82 5.19 -6.70
N ILE A 829 11.63 5.16 -7.75
CA ILE A 829 12.79 6.02 -7.91
C ILE A 829 12.58 6.95 -9.09
N ASN A 830 12.70 8.25 -8.82
CA ASN A 830 12.66 9.29 -9.84
C ASN A 830 14.09 9.76 -10.15
N GLY A 831 14.33 10.17 -11.40
CA GLY A 831 15.58 10.80 -11.77
C GLY A 831 15.75 12.19 -11.16
N LYS A 832 16.98 12.69 -11.19
CA LYS A 832 17.35 14.10 -10.96
C LYS A 832 17.15 14.93 -12.24
N ASP A 833 17.33 16.24 -12.15
CA ASP A 833 17.28 17.15 -13.30
C ASP A 833 15.98 16.99 -14.12
N LYS A 834 14.84 17.00 -13.44
CA LYS A 834 13.50 16.77 -14.00
C LYS A 834 13.35 15.40 -14.68
N GLY A 835 14.02 14.38 -14.13
CA GLY A 835 13.91 12.99 -14.60
C GLY A 835 14.94 12.60 -15.67
N LYS A 836 15.89 13.46 -16.02
CA LYS A 836 16.87 13.18 -17.08
C LYS A 836 18.03 12.29 -16.63
N ARG A 837 18.47 12.41 -15.39
CA ARG A 837 19.64 11.69 -14.84
C ARG A 837 19.27 10.89 -13.62
N PHE A 838 19.84 9.69 -13.50
CA PHE A 838 19.67 8.85 -12.31
C PHE A 838 20.70 9.18 -11.22
N ASP A 839 21.93 9.51 -11.58
CA ASP A 839 23.08 9.72 -10.70
C ASP A 839 23.42 8.48 -9.85
N PRO A 840 23.83 7.35 -10.48
CA PRO A 840 23.97 6.05 -9.81
C PRO A 840 24.94 6.06 -8.64
N ASN A 841 26.03 6.81 -8.71
CA ASN A 841 27.06 6.90 -7.68
C ASN A 841 26.81 8.01 -6.65
N GLY A 842 25.78 8.85 -6.88
CA GLY A 842 25.36 9.88 -5.94
C GLY A 842 24.96 9.27 -4.60
N LYS A 843 25.35 9.92 -3.51
CA LYS A 843 24.98 9.48 -2.16
C LYS A 843 23.52 9.76 -1.92
N LEU A 844 22.84 8.80 -1.29
CA LEU A 844 21.42 8.92 -0.95
C LEU A 844 21.26 9.75 0.31
N THR A 845 20.49 10.82 0.23
CA THR A 845 20.14 11.60 1.43
C THR A 845 19.01 10.93 2.21
N ARG A 846 18.87 11.26 3.49
CA ARG A 846 17.78 10.78 4.35
C ARG A 846 16.40 11.22 3.80
N ALA A 847 16.30 12.40 3.19
CA ALA A 847 15.09 12.86 2.51
C ALA A 847 14.75 12.00 1.28
N GLU A 848 15.74 11.69 0.43
CA GLU A 848 15.54 10.82 -0.72
C GLU A 848 15.17 9.40 -0.28
N MET A 849 15.82 8.87 0.77
CA MET A 849 15.46 7.57 1.38
C MET A 849 14.00 7.56 1.85
N ALA A 850 13.56 8.59 2.58
CA ALA A 850 12.17 8.67 3.02
C ALA A 850 11.20 8.67 1.85
N ALA A 851 11.50 9.43 0.79
CA ALA A 851 10.66 9.51 -0.40
C ALA A 851 10.54 8.17 -1.15
N ILE A 852 11.64 7.42 -1.28
CA ILE A 852 11.62 6.12 -1.98
C ILE A 852 10.93 5.04 -1.14
N LEU A 853 11.11 5.01 0.18
CA LEU A 853 10.41 4.07 1.06
C LEU A 853 8.89 4.35 1.07
N LYS A 854 8.48 5.61 1.20
CA LYS A 854 7.05 5.96 1.12
C LYS A 854 6.42 5.50 -0.19
N ARG A 855 7.09 5.74 -1.33
CA ARG A 855 6.57 5.33 -2.64
C ARG A 855 6.57 3.81 -2.83
N GLY A 856 7.68 3.16 -2.48
CA GLY A 856 7.83 1.71 -2.68
C GLY A 856 6.86 0.87 -1.84
N PHE A 857 6.52 1.35 -0.66
CA PHE A 857 5.64 0.64 0.27
C PHE A 857 4.27 1.30 0.46
N SER A 858 3.98 2.36 -0.33
CA SER A 858 2.70 3.09 -0.27
C SER A 858 2.31 3.52 1.15
N LEU A 859 3.30 3.96 1.93
CA LEU A 859 3.09 4.27 3.34
C LEU A 859 2.11 5.44 3.52
N PRO A 860 1.11 5.32 4.41
CA PRO A 860 0.18 6.39 4.72
C PRO A 860 0.89 7.59 5.36
N VAL A 861 0.33 8.78 5.19
CA VAL A 861 0.82 10.03 5.79
C VAL A 861 -0.09 10.38 6.96
N GLY A 862 0.48 10.68 8.11
CA GLY A 862 -0.25 11.26 9.24
C GLY A 862 -0.27 12.79 9.15
N ASP A 863 -1.25 13.41 9.78
CA ASP A 863 -1.46 14.87 9.73
C ASP A 863 -0.57 15.67 10.68
N LYS A 864 0.24 14.97 11.48
CA LYS A 864 1.11 15.58 12.48
C LYS A 864 2.49 15.91 11.91
N GLU A 865 2.99 17.10 12.18
CA GLU A 865 4.41 17.42 11.97
C GLU A 865 5.25 16.80 13.09
N TYR A 866 6.18 15.91 12.72
CA TYR A 866 7.03 15.19 13.66
C TYR A 866 8.41 15.84 13.83
N PHE A 867 8.91 16.56 12.80
CA PHE A 867 10.26 17.08 12.79
C PHE A 867 10.31 18.55 12.33
N VAL A 868 11.00 19.37 13.09
CA VAL A 868 11.10 20.82 12.83
C VAL A 868 11.89 21.19 11.58
N ASP A 869 12.79 20.29 11.13
CA ASP A 869 13.67 20.49 9.97
C ASP A 869 13.17 19.81 8.70
N SER A 870 12.00 19.21 8.73
CA SER A 870 11.39 18.59 7.55
C SER A 870 10.62 19.59 6.69
N LYS A 871 10.15 20.68 7.28
CA LYS A 871 9.36 21.73 6.62
C LYS A 871 10.18 22.41 5.51
N GLY A 872 9.61 22.44 4.31
CA GLY A 872 10.32 22.95 3.12
C GLY A 872 11.18 21.90 2.39
N SER A 873 11.36 20.70 2.95
CA SER A 873 11.95 19.58 2.22
C SER A 873 10.96 19.06 1.17
N PHE A 874 11.46 18.71 -0.01
CA PHE A 874 10.66 18.01 -1.05
C PHE A 874 10.08 16.68 -0.55
N ALA A 875 10.65 16.11 0.51
CA ALA A 875 10.25 14.84 1.13
C ALA A 875 9.47 15.02 2.43
N HIS A 876 8.95 16.22 2.72
CA HIS A 876 8.25 16.52 3.97
C HIS A 876 7.17 15.46 4.31
N ASP A 877 6.26 15.18 3.38
CA ASP A 877 5.20 14.16 3.56
C ASP A 877 5.75 12.75 3.74
N ALA A 878 6.87 12.44 3.10
CA ALA A 878 7.48 11.13 3.24
C ALA A 878 8.17 10.98 4.60
N ILE A 879 8.81 12.02 5.08
CA ILE A 879 9.44 12.05 6.40
C ILE A 879 8.38 11.89 7.50
N ASN A 880 7.28 12.62 7.40
CA ASN A 880 6.16 12.50 8.34
C ASN A 880 5.49 11.13 8.25
N SER A 881 5.38 10.55 7.05
CA SER A 881 4.92 9.18 6.85
C SER A 881 5.76 8.15 7.61
N LEU A 882 7.09 8.24 7.53
CA LEU A 882 7.97 7.32 8.27
C LEU A 882 7.78 7.44 9.79
N ALA A 883 7.62 8.65 10.31
CA ALA A 883 7.40 8.86 11.73
C ALA A 883 6.01 8.39 12.18
N PHE A 884 4.97 8.68 11.40
CA PHE A 884 3.61 8.20 11.64
C PHE A 884 3.55 6.68 11.76
N ASN A 885 4.29 5.96 10.92
CA ASN A 885 4.36 4.50 10.93
C ASN A 885 5.43 3.95 11.91
N ASN A 886 5.94 4.73 12.84
CA ASN A 886 6.94 4.34 13.84
C ASN A 886 8.25 3.77 13.25
N ILE A 887 8.56 4.10 11.99
CA ILE A 887 9.79 3.68 11.33
C ILE A 887 10.98 4.48 11.87
N THR A 888 10.76 5.75 12.23
CA THR A 888 11.82 6.63 12.71
C THR A 888 11.37 7.57 13.84
N ASN A 889 12.31 7.85 14.74
CA ASN A 889 12.20 8.89 15.76
C ASN A 889 13.14 10.09 15.46
N GLY A 890 13.72 10.14 14.25
CA GLY A 890 14.67 11.18 13.84
C GLY A 890 16.09 10.98 14.39
N ILE A 891 16.84 12.08 14.42
CA ILE A 891 18.25 12.11 14.90
C ILE A 891 18.40 12.79 16.26
N GLY A 892 17.29 13.01 16.96
CA GLY A 892 17.22 13.72 18.23
C GLY A 892 16.82 15.19 18.08
N GLN A 893 16.45 15.84 19.20
CA GLN A 893 16.02 17.24 19.26
C GLN A 893 14.88 17.62 18.30
N GLY A 894 13.98 16.66 18.00
CA GLY A 894 12.88 16.89 17.05
C GLY A 894 13.32 17.10 15.60
N LYS A 895 14.51 16.61 15.22
CA LYS A 895 15.06 16.73 13.86
C LYS A 895 15.13 15.39 13.15
N PHE A 896 14.93 15.40 11.84
CA PHE A 896 15.09 14.25 10.94
C PHE A 896 16.45 14.22 10.22
N GLY A 897 17.05 15.38 9.95
CA GLY A 897 18.28 15.52 9.17
C GLY A 897 18.08 15.28 7.66
N PRO A 898 17.15 15.97 6.96
CA PRO A 898 16.78 15.64 5.57
C PRO A 898 17.94 15.64 4.57
N SER A 899 18.90 16.55 4.73
CA SER A 899 20.06 16.72 3.84
C SER A 899 21.25 15.82 4.17
N GLN A 900 21.23 15.11 5.30
CA GLN A 900 22.30 14.18 5.66
C GLN A 900 22.26 12.95 4.77
N ASN A 901 23.42 12.40 4.41
CA ASN A 901 23.53 11.13 3.72
C ASN A 901 23.13 9.98 4.66
N ILE A 902 22.50 8.93 4.12
CA ILE A 902 22.15 7.73 4.87
C ILE A 902 23.28 6.71 4.76
N ASN A 903 23.66 6.12 5.88
CA ASN A 903 24.60 4.98 5.89
C ASN A 903 23.87 3.64 5.74
N ARG A 904 24.62 2.59 5.47
CA ARG A 904 24.09 1.24 5.22
C ARG A 904 23.33 0.67 6.42
N ALA A 905 23.83 0.86 7.65
CA ALA A 905 23.18 0.36 8.86
C ALA A 905 21.84 1.07 9.11
N ASP A 906 21.81 2.40 9.00
CA ASP A 906 20.58 3.16 9.18
C ASP A 906 19.54 2.81 8.11
N PHE A 907 19.96 2.69 6.85
CA PHE A 907 19.07 2.26 5.78
C PHE A 907 18.49 0.87 6.04
N SER A 908 19.29 -0.07 6.55
CA SER A 908 18.83 -1.43 6.91
C SER A 908 17.74 -1.38 7.99
N VAL A 909 17.91 -0.56 9.03
CA VAL A 909 16.89 -0.37 10.07
C VAL A 909 15.60 0.20 9.49
N PHE A 910 15.70 1.23 8.65
CA PHE A 910 14.52 1.83 8.01
C PHE A 910 13.81 0.82 7.10
N LEU A 911 14.53 0.10 6.26
CA LEU A 911 13.96 -0.87 5.33
C LEU A 911 13.30 -2.04 6.07
N TYR A 912 13.98 -2.60 7.08
CA TYR A 912 13.44 -3.70 7.88
C TYR A 912 12.14 -3.31 8.60
N LYS A 913 12.12 -2.16 9.28
CA LYS A 913 10.93 -1.65 9.94
C LYS A 913 9.78 -1.39 8.96
N THR A 914 10.10 -0.93 7.75
CA THR A 914 9.12 -0.72 6.69
C THR A 914 8.53 -2.04 6.20
N LEU A 915 9.35 -3.09 6.09
CA LEU A 915 8.88 -4.43 5.71
C LEU A 915 7.94 -5.07 6.74
N LEU A 916 8.09 -4.75 8.03
CA LEU A 916 7.20 -5.25 9.08
C LEU A 916 5.79 -4.63 9.06
N ILE A 917 5.61 -3.53 8.35
CA ILE A 917 4.31 -2.84 8.23
C ILE A 917 3.50 -3.41 7.05
N LYS A 918 4.19 -4.03 6.08
CA LYS A 918 3.58 -4.66 4.92
C LYS A 918 2.94 -6.00 5.31
#